data_fed4bb28077244b3f3db3e8b10d2e518
#
_entry.id   fed4bb28077244b3f3db3e8b10d2e518
#
_cell.length_a   1.000
_cell.length_b   1.000
_cell.length_c   1.000
_cell.angle_alpha   90.00
_cell.angle_beta   90.00
_cell.angle_gamma   90.00
#
_symmetry.space_group_name_H-M   'P 1'
#
loop_
_entity.id
_entity.type
_entity.pdbx_description
1 polymer ?
#
loop_
_entity_poly.entity_id
_entity_poly.type
_entity_poly.pdbx_seq_one_letter_code
_entity_poly.pdbx_strand_id
1 'polypeptide(L)'
;MSIPSVLSAEPLQDEKIPLDTVVVIDTVVVKGKRYTAKSEGNVWNQKRIADTPKGNGTINDLLRTNPGVQFSNTEGTADSAGEIAPPNISFHGEKFYNNRFSIDGVSNDSNLNPAHNGSDTQLDADTVNSHTVGALPAGHPQAFWISPSLVENIKVKDSNISARYGRFTGGVVDADLIKANREKAFGSLSYRTTRHAWTHHYIDPLYTDEYREAQSSDTQPKFTKHESTLTVNQPVGKDSAVLFSYSRQRSSIPFFHQHLKQSTKQRRLAETFLLRSTHRIDDDNNLSATVIYSPHYATYHPANYKDGRFTNSGGGWRFDLDWERYAGFGRMQTKLSYRSTEEKTAYDQDNLYRYNDDTPSINWTTHPEVDEAAVGGIGTSRSFGKHINLQQHFEFNEADWRGWKHRFNAGWEAEYADKGFERKKPTIIYGGPRKTDRTDCTECIPGEQFFTGYAYNYPANIKVGTHHLSLYLEDDIEKGNLRLKPGIRLDYNGFLKNTDIAPRFAFDYRLPLKAAKLHVFGGANRYYGSEMLTYKLRSAHVFQRNFDRFEIDDPWTSRELKEPRYDGSDLKTPYSNEWNLGLRQHIGNSEWQLKWVRRNSRNQFLTKEKTDESGQTYRVLANTGRSDNDTFSFSAGLNEPWKLGATLLSWRAGADYNKRRSNQIGTFQRYDWSEWDVKKVLVDGKLKDPDNLPAMDFNQPWNAFVETELSVPKWYFTWTQRWRYSPGTVEYTQENIRCTPERARLCQGYVGNLSKFDQIKYNSALITDWHFSWAKPLAETKKLEVNLDVLNVFNRKIVGKKVYTPEWQEKKRDVSYKTGRQFWLGAKYSW
;
A
#
# COMPACT_ATOMS: atom_id res chain seq x y z
N MET A 1 74.99 11.86 -16.86
CA MET A 1 74.76 11.59 -15.44
C MET A 1 73.91 12.71 -14.84
N SER A 2 72.66 12.55 -14.67
CA SER A 2 71.77 13.31 -13.77
C SER A 2 70.42 12.64 -13.82
N ILE A 3 70.00 12.16 -12.69
CA ILE A 3 68.76 11.47 -12.37
C ILE A 3 67.68 12.56 -12.21
N PRO A 4 66.50 12.48 -12.81
CA PRO A 4 65.42 13.40 -12.45
C PRO A 4 64.67 12.89 -11.22
N SER A 5 64.37 13.82 -10.32
CA SER A 5 63.66 13.72 -9.06
C SER A 5 62.22 13.19 -9.19
N VAL A 6 61.89 12.28 -8.31
CA VAL A 6 60.55 11.77 -8.07
C VAL A 6 59.65 12.90 -7.55
N LEU A 7 58.63 13.23 -8.28
CA LEU A 7 57.49 14.02 -7.80
C LEU A 7 56.63 13.13 -6.85
N SER A 8 56.58 13.54 -5.61
CA SER A 8 55.70 12.98 -4.63
C SER A 8 54.23 13.28 -4.99
N ALA A 9 53.45 12.23 -5.20
CA ALA A 9 52.01 12.38 -5.30
C ALA A 9 51.44 12.71 -3.90
N GLU A 10 50.77 13.86 -3.77
CA GLU A 10 49.94 14.14 -2.61
C GLU A 10 48.81 13.11 -2.52
N PRO A 11 48.49 12.61 -1.31
CA PRO A 11 47.39 11.69 -1.15
C PRO A 11 46.05 12.40 -1.38
N LEU A 12 45.28 11.87 -2.34
CA LEU A 12 43.89 12.23 -2.53
C LEU A 12 43.15 12.05 -1.20
N GLN A 13 42.62 13.14 -0.67
CA GLN A 13 41.73 13.10 0.48
C GLN A 13 40.54 12.22 0.13
N ASP A 14 40.42 11.09 0.82
CA ASP A 14 39.23 10.25 0.84
C ASP A 14 38.03 11.11 1.31
N GLU A 15 37.18 11.50 0.38
CA GLU A 15 35.88 12.03 0.72
C GLU A 15 35.06 10.92 1.37
N LYS A 16 35.01 10.91 2.69
CA LYS A 16 34.22 9.96 3.48
C LYS A 16 32.75 10.11 3.14
N ILE A 17 32.20 9.09 2.52
CA ILE A 17 30.76 8.98 2.22
C ILE A 17 30.01 8.79 3.53
N PRO A 18 28.92 9.55 3.81
CA PRO A 18 28.12 9.37 5.00
C PRO A 18 27.59 7.93 5.12
N LEU A 19 27.59 7.35 6.31
CA LEU A 19 27.20 5.97 6.62
C LEU A 19 25.77 5.61 6.17
N ASP A 20 24.89 6.58 6.00
CA ASP A 20 23.52 6.39 5.48
C ASP A 20 23.44 6.29 3.94
N THR A 21 24.56 6.50 3.26
CA THR A 21 24.69 6.45 1.79
C THR A 21 25.68 5.40 1.31
N VAL A 22 26.18 4.52 2.19
CA VAL A 22 27.08 3.45 1.76
C VAL A 22 26.27 2.38 1.00
N VAL A 23 26.17 2.57 -0.28
CA VAL A 23 25.86 1.47 -1.20
C VAL A 23 27.15 0.66 -1.31
N VAL A 24 27.20 -0.51 -0.67
CA VAL A 24 28.26 -1.48 -0.97
C VAL A 24 28.01 -1.99 -2.38
N ILE A 25 28.65 -1.34 -3.35
CA ILE A 25 28.69 -1.80 -4.73
C ILE A 25 29.81 -2.82 -4.79
N ASP A 26 29.49 -4.02 -5.26
CA ASP A 26 30.42 -5.07 -5.61
C ASP A 26 31.59 -4.48 -6.45
N THR A 27 32.82 -4.71 -6.02
CA THR A 27 33.99 -4.11 -6.65
C THR A 27 34.29 -4.80 -7.98
N VAL A 28 33.66 -4.35 -9.05
CA VAL A 28 34.14 -4.63 -10.40
C VAL A 28 35.10 -3.50 -10.80
N VAL A 29 36.36 -3.82 -10.95
CA VAL A 29 37.35 -2.87 -11.46
C VAL A 29 37.14 -2.70 -12.96
N VAL A 30 36.42 -1.66 -13.35
CA VAL A 30 36.27 -1.26 -14.76
C VAL A 30 37.31 -0.17 -15.06
N LYS A 31 38.05 -0.33 -16.17
CA LYS A 31 38.92 0.73 -16.72
C LYS A 31 38.07 1.91 -17.21
N GLY A 32 37.67 2.78 -16.29
CA GLY A 32 36.91 4.00 -16.55
C GLY A 32 36.56 4.67 -15.22
N LYS A 33 36.49 6.00 -15.18
CA LYS A 33 36.06 6.73 -13.99
C LYS A 33 34.64 6.30 -13.63
N ARG A 34 34.49 5.56 -12.54
CA ARG A 34 33.18 5.15 -11.99
C ARG A 34 32.40 6.40 -11.57
N TYR A 35 31.25 6.60 -12.18
CA TYR A 35 30.25 7.50 -11.67
C TYR A 35 29.26 6.70 -10.82
N THR A 36 29.19 7.01 -9.52
CA THR A 36 28.10 6.56 -8.66
C THR A 36 27.06 7.67 -8.67
N ALA A 37 25.92 7.42 -9.31
CA ALA A 37 24.79 8.32 -9.21
C ALA A 37 24.45 8.53 -7.73
N LYS A 38 24.48 9.79 -7.26
CA LYS A 38 23.96 10.10 -5.91
C LYS A 38 22.52 9.62 -5.86
N SER A 39 22.19 8.76 -4.89
CA SER A 39 20.84 8.21 -4.76
C SER A 39 19.86 9.36 -4.54
N GLU A 40 18.92 9.50 -5.46
CA GLU A 40 17.84 10.46 -5.30
C GLU A 40 16.75 9.80 -4.44
N GLY A 41 16.36 10.47 -3.36
CA GLY A 41 15.34 9.97 -2.46
C GLY A 41 15.89 9.41 -1.13
N ASN A 42 14.99 8.95 -0.29
CA ASN A 42 15.31 8.37 1.01
C ASN A 42 15.62 6.87 0.83
N VAL A 43 16.82 6.44 1.18
CA VAL A 43 17.28 5.06 1.09
C VAL A 43 17.30 4.40 2.45
N TRP A 44 16.68 3.23 2.54
CA TRP A 44 16.72 2.35 3.70
C TRP A 44 17.64 1.18 3.40
N ASN A 45 18.82 1.16 4.00
CA ASN A 45 19.75 0.05 3.90
C ASN A 45 19.42 -1.06 4.91
N GLN A 46 20.07 -2.21 4.81
CA GLN A 46 19.85 -3.35 5.72
C GLN A 46 20.03 -3.00 7.19
N LYS A 47 21.02 -2.17 7.55
CA LYS A 47 21.25 -1.76 8.93
C LYS A 47 20.05 -0.97 9.46
N ARG A 48 19.62 0.05 8.74
CA ARG A 48 18.47 0.87 9.11
C ARG A 48 17.18 0.04 9.20
N ILE A 49 16.99 -0.91 8.25
CA ILE A 49 15.87 -1.85 8.27
C ILE A 49 15.91 -2.73 9.52
N ALA A 50 17.11 -3.21 9.91
CA ALA A 50 17.27 -4.06 11.09
C ALA A 50 17.02 -3.32 12.39
N ASP A 51 17.53 -2.10 12.54
CA ASP A 51 17.56 -1.32 13.78
C ASP A 51 16.28 -0.49 14.01
N THR A 52 15.29 -0.53 13.10
CA THR A 52 14.05 0.22 13.22
C THR A 52 12.93 -0.64 13.82
N PRO A 53 12.11 -0.11 14.77
CA PRO A 53 10.91 -0.80 15.24
C PRO A 53 9.94 -1.07 14.08
N LYS A 54 9.57 -2.34 13.84
CA LYS A 54 8.95 -2.77 12.58
C LYS A 54 7.44 -3.00 12.62
N GLY A 55 6.84 -3.13 13.82
CA GLY A 55 5.43 -3.53 13.89
C GLY A 55 5.17 -4.88 13.22
N ASN A 56 4.27 -4.94 12.27
CA ASN A 56 4.01 -6.16 11.49
C ASN A 56 5.16 -6.56 10.54
N GLY A 57 6.19 -5.72 10.40
CA GLY A 57 7.38 -6.05 9.62
C GLY A 57 7.16 -6.05 8.11
N THR A 58 6.30 -5.20 7.60
CA THR A 58 6.15 -4.98 6.16
C THR A 58 7.05 -3.82 5.69
N ILE A 59 7.31 -3.74 4.36
CA ILE A 59 8.04 -2.61 3.78
C ILE A 59 7.33 -1.29 4.10
N ASN A 60 6.00 -1.26 4.01
CA ASN A 60 5.23 -0.05 4.26
C ASN A 60 5.31 0.40 5.73
N ASP A 61 5.39 -0.52 6.69
CA ASP A 61 5.57 -0.18 8.11
C ASP A 61 6.85 0.61 8.39
N LEU A 62 7.92 0.37 7.63
CA LEU A 62 9.17 1.11 7.76
C LEU A 62 9.00 2.59 7.38
N LEU A 63 8.06 2.91 6.50
CA LEU A 63 7.86 4.26 5.97
C LEU A 63 7.13 5.22 6.93
N ARG A 64 6.82 4.80 8.16
CA ARG A 64 6.17 5.63 9.20
C ARG A 64 6.99 6.87 9.61
N THR A 65 8.29 6.88 9.31
CA THR A 65 9.18 8.01 9.52
C THR A 65 9.66 8.68 8.23
N ASN A 66 8.88 8.55 7.16
CA ASN A 66 9.12 9.28 5.92
C ASN A 66 8.17 10.47 5.84
N PRO A 67 8.68 11.71 5.84
CA PRO A 67 7.86 12.89 5.61
C PRO A 67 7.13 12.81 4.27
N GLY A 68 5.87 13.24 4.24
CA GLY A 68 5.02 13.17 3.04
C GLY A 68 4.34 11.82 2.80
N VAL A 69 4.58 10.81 3.67
CA VAL A 69 3.89 9.52 3.66
C VAL A 69 2.83 9.49 4.75
N GLN A 70 1.60 9.22 4.36
CA GLN A 70 0.46 9.10 5.27
C GLN A 70 -0.09 7.68 5.25
N PHE A 71 -0.60 7.25 6.40
CA PHE A 71 -1.27 5.96 6.59
C PHE A 71 -2.77 6.19 6.74
N SER A 72 -3.57 5.15 6.44
CA SER A 72 -5.00 5.19 6.72
C SER A 72 -5.27 5.48 8.20
N ASN A 73 -6.34 6.19 8.49
CA ASN A 73 -6.75 6.51 9.85
C ASN A 73 -7.01 5.24 10.68
N THR A 74 -7.54 4.20 10.04
CA THR A 74 -7.84 2.92 10.67
C THR A 74 -6.63 2.00 10.85
N GLU A 75 -5.47 2.39 10.31
CA GLU A 75 -4.25 1.59 10.42
C GLU A 75 -3.81 1.39 11.87
N GLY A 76 -3.58 0.13 12.25
CA GLY A 76 -3.10 -0.25 13.59
C GLY A 76 -4.16 -0.18 14.68
N THR A 77 -5.46 -0.22 14.32
CA THR A 77 -6.55 -0.36 15.30
C THR A 77 -6.52 -1.73 15.99
N ALA A 78 -7.04 -1.78 17.20
CA ALA A 78 -7.10 -3.02 17.97
C ALA A 78 -7.99 -4.08 17.30
N ASP A 79 -8.97 -3.63 16.53
CA ASP A 79 -9.94 -4.49 15.82
C ASP A 79 -9.25 -5.35 14.77
N SER A 80 -8.16 -4.84 14.18
CA SER A 80 -7.36 -5.53 13.17
C SER A 80 -5.99 -6.01 13.67
N ALA A 81 -5.80 -6.12 14.98
CA ALA A 81 -4.50 -6.42 15.58
C ALA A 81 -3.90 -7.76 15.13
N GLY A 82 -4.71 -8.71 14.69
CA GLY A 82 -4.30 -10.00 14.13
C GLY A 82 -3.88 -9.96 12.65
N GLU A 83 -4.17 -8.89 11.90
CA GLU A 83 -3.88 -8.80 10.46
C GLU A 83 -2.40 -8.64 10.15
N ILE A 84 -1.98 -9.11 8.97
CA ILE A 84 -0.59 -9.09 8.50
C ILE A 84 -0.40 -8.42 7.14
N ALA A 85 -1.47 -8.03 6.48
CA ALA A 85 -1.39 -7.34 5.19
C ALA A 85 -0.56 -6.05 5.30
N PRO A 86 0.21 -5.68 4.28
CA PRO A 86 0.90 -4.40 4.26
C PRO A 86 -0.10 -3.24 4.37
N PRO A 87 0.15 -2.24 5.24
CA PRO A 87 -0.75 -1.10 5.36
C PRO A 87 -0.76 -0.25 4.09
N ASN A 88 -1.92 0.35 3.79
CA ASN A 88 -2.03 1.29 2.69
C ASN A 88 -1.32 2.60 3.04
N ILE A 89 -0.57 3.16 2.08
CA ILE A 89 0.17 4.41 2.22
C ILE A 89 -0.17 5.39 1.10
N SER A 90 -0.23 6.66 1.43
CA SER A 90 -0.46 7.77 0.49
C SER A 90 0.75 8.69 0.47
N PHE A 91 1.22 9.07 -0.71
CA PHE A 91 2.23 10.10 -0.90
C PHE A 91 1.56 11.41 -1.32
N HIS A 92 1.86 12.48 -0.60
CA HIS A 92 1.38 13.83 -0.90
C HIS A 92 -0.13 13.90 -1.18
N GLY A 93 -0.93 13.13 -0.43
CA GLY A 93 -2.39 13.09 -0.57
C GLY A 93 -2.92 12.39 -1.82
N GLU A 94 -2.08 11.75 -2.62
CA GLU A 94 -2.52 10.90 -3.72
C GLU A 94 -3.16 9.61 -3.20
N LYS A 95 -3.98 8.98 -4.01
CA LYS A 95 -4.62 7.73 -3.63
C LYS A 95 -3.59 6.62 -3.46
N PHE A 96 -3.74 5.80 -2.43
CA PHE A 96 -2.78 4.76 -2.06
C PHE A 96 -2.50 3.75 -3.19
N TYR A 97 -3.46 3.50 -4.07
CA TYR A 97 -3.32 2.61 -5.23
C TYR A 97 -2.71 3.29 -6.47
N ASN A 98 -2.39 4.58 -6.39
CA ASN A 98 -1.68 5.33 -7.43
C ASN A 98 -0.17 5.43 -7.17
N ASN A 99 0.34 4.74 -6.15
CA ASN A 99 1.77 4.59 -5.93
C ASN A 99 2.35 3.53 -6.88
N ARG A 100 3.65 3.62 -7.12
CA ARG A 100 4.42 2.58 -7.80
C ARG A 100 5.19 1.78 -6.77
N PHE A 101 4.91 0.50 -6.68
CA PHE A 101 5.74 -0.44 -5.95
C PHE A 101 6.58 -1.24 -6.96
N SER A 102 7.88 -1.35 -6.69
CA SER A 102 8.81 -2.08 -7.57
C SER A 102 9.67 -3.02 -6.75
N ILE A 103 10.10 -4.11 -7.38
CA ILE A 103 11.09 -5.04 -6.87
C ILE A 103 12.19 -5.12 -7.93
N ASP A 104 13.42 -4.77 -7.56
CA ASP A 104 14.56 -4.70 -8.49
C ASP A 104 14.25 -3.84 -9.74
N GLY A 105 13.51 -2.74 -9.58
CA GLY A 105 13.13 -1.82 -10.66
C GLY A 105 11.99 -2.29 -11.57
N VAL A 106 11.43 -3.48 -11.37
CA VAL A 106 10.26 -3.99 -12.13
C VAL A 106 9.00 -3.87 -11.28
N SER A 107 7.87 -3.53 -11.90
CA SER A 107 6.59 -3.32 -11.22
C SER A 107 6.13 -4.50 -10.37
N ASN A 108 5.74 -4.20 -9.14
CA ASN A 108 5.02 -5.09 -8.22
C ASN A 108 3.56 -4.65 -8.01
N ASP A 109 3.07 -3.71 -8.82
CA ASP A 109 1.71 -3.22 -8.69
C ASP A 109 0.70 -4.29 -9.09
N SER A 110 -0.36 -4.46 -8.28
CA SER A 110 -1.56 -5.19 -8.67
C SER A 110 -2.59 -4.21 -9.19
N ASN A 111 -3.07 -4.41 -10.43
CA ASN A 111 -4.13 -3.61 -11.04
C ASN A 111 -5.42 -4.43 -11.17
N LEU A 112 -5.54 -5.58 -10.48
CA LEU A 112 -6.72 -6.43 -10.52
C LEU A 112 -7.84 -5.83 -9.68
N ASN A 113 -7.58 -5.57 -8.41
CA ASN A 113 -8.51 -4.92 -7.49
C ASN A 113 -7.76 -4.15 -6.37
N PRO A 114 -6.92 -3.15 -6.70
CA PRO A 114 -5.97 -2.58 -5.74
C PRO A 114 -6.59 -1.75 -4.60
N ALA A 115 -7.85 -1.30 -4.73
CA ALA A 115 -8.52 -0.50 -3.71
C ALA A 115 -9.44 -1.31 -2.78
N HIS A 116 -9.63 -2.58 -3.04
CA HIS A 116 -10.39 -3.50 -2.20
C HIS A 116 -9.45 -4.49 -1.53
N ASN A 117 -8.76 -4.05 -0.50
CA ASN A 117 -8.02 -4.98 0.33
C ASN A 117 -8.98 -5.83 1.17
N GLY A 118 -8.49 -6.96 1.64
CA GLY A 118 -9.30 -7.90 2.43
C GLY A 118 -9.86 -7.33 3.74
N SER A 119 -9.33 -6.18 4.23
CA SER A 119 -9.82 -5.53 5.43
C SER A 119 -11.19 -4.87 5.24
N ASP A 120 -11.50 -4.36 4.05
CA ASP A 120 -12.83 -3.77 3.78
C ASP A 120 -13.91 -4.83 3.67
N THR A 121 -13.58 -5.98 3.07
CA THR A 121 -14.49 -7.14 3.05
C THR A 121 -14.60 -7.81 4.42
N GLN A 122 -13.62 -7.59 5.30
CA GLN A 122 -13.62 -8.12 6.65
C GLN A 122 -14.49 -7.29 7.58
N LEU A 123 -14.40 -5.96 7.53
CA LEU A 123 -15.25 -5.05 8.33
C LEU A 123 -16.74 -5.24 8.01
N ASP A 124 -17.04 -5.58 6.78
CA ASP A 124 -18.39 -5.88 6.33
C ASP A 124 -18.74 -7.38 6.42
N ALA A 125 -17.79 -8.27 6.74
CA ALA A 125 -18.03 -9.71 6.71
C ALA A 125 -19.02 -10.20 7.78
N ASP A 126 -19.26 -9.41 8.79
CA ASP A 126 -20.22 -9.72 9.85
C ASP A 126 -21.63 -9.23 9.56
N THR A 127 -21.81 -8.38 8.54
CA THR A 127 -23.13 -7.95 8.13
C THR A 127 -23.60 -8.72 6.91
N VAL A 128 -24.85 -9.18 6.96
CA VAL A 128 -25.48 -9.97 5.88
C VAL A 128 -25.52 -9.19 4.56
N ASN A 129 -25.43 -7.87 4.61
CA ASN A 129 -25.51 -6.98 3.46
C ASN A 129 -24.18 -6.74 2.73
N SER A 130 -23.06 -7.20 3.26
CA SER A 130 -21.72 -6.86 2.77
C SER A 130 -21.22 -7.76 1.64
N HIS A 131 -21.79 -8.93 1.49
CA HIS A 131 -21.40 -9.88 0.44
C HIS A 131 -22.18 -9.63 -0.83
N THR A 132 -21.74 -8.68 -1.62
CA THR A 132 -22.28 -8.46 -2.97
C THR A 132 -21.56 -9.39 -3.95
N VAL A 133 -22.30 -10.25 -4.62
CA VAL A 133 -21.78 -11.19 -5.62
C VAL A 133 -21.08 -10.49 -6.79
N GLY A 134 -21.34 -9.24 -6.95
CA GLY A 134 -20.70 -8.42 -7.95
C GLY A 134 -19.29 -7.94 -7.57
N ALA A 135 -18.85 -8.14 -6.34
CA ALA A 135 -17.52 -7.71 -5.94
C ALA A 135 -16.44 -8.59 -6.60
N LEU A 136 -15.41 -7.95 -7.12
CA LEU A 136 -14.19 -8.66 -7.49
C LEU A 136 -13.55 -9.26 -6.21
N PRO A 137 -12.76 -10.34 -6.35
CA PRO A 137 -11.97 -10.85 -5.24
C PRO A 137 -11.19 -9.75 -4.54
N ALA A 138 -11.04 -9.88 -3.23
CA ALA A 138 -10.22 -8.97 -2.44
C ALA A 138 -8.80 -8.91 -3.00
N GLY A 139 -8.25 -7.69 -3.12
CA GLY A 139 -6.95 -7.43 -3.68
C GLY A 139 -6.12 -6.49 -2.82
N HIS A 140 -4.96 -6.13 -3.31
CA HIS A 140 -4.02 -5.23 -2.64
C HIS A 140 -3.24 -4.43 -3.70
N PRO A 141 -2.74 -3.20 -3.42
CA PRO A 141 -1.90 -2.45 -4.36
C PRO A 141 -0.62 -3.18 -4.78
N GLN A 142 -0.08 -4.03 -3.91
CA GLN A 142 1.11 -4.84 -4.17
C GLN A 142 0.73 -6.28 -4.51
N ALA A 143 1.25 -6.81 -5.61
CA ALA A 143 1.03 -8.19 -6.03
C ALA A 143 1.74 -9.21 -5.14
N PHE A 144 2.97 -8.89 -4.70
CA PHE A 144 3.78 -9.71 -3.78
C PHE A 144 4.05 -8.95 -2.49
N TRP A 145 3.89 -9.63 -1.36
CA TRP A 145 4.12 -9.08 -0.03
C TRP A 145 5.51 -9.50 0.45
N ILE A 146 6.50 -8.75 0.02
CA ILE A 146 7.90 -9.07 0.31
C ILE A 146 8.27 -8.64 1.72
N SER A 147 8.85 -9.57 2.48
CA SER A 147 9.41 -9.26 3.81
C SER A 147 10.65 -8.38 3.68
N PRO A 148 10.80 -7.33 4.51
CA PRO A 148 12.02 -6.52 4.57
C PRO A 148 13.29 -7.32 4.85
N SER A 149 13.18 -8.52 5.43
CA SER A 149 14.31 -9.41 5.66
C SER A 149 14.94 -9.96 4.36
N LEU A 150 14.20 -9.90 3.23
CA LEU A 150 14.66 -10.30 1.90
C LEU A 150 15.20 -9.12 1.09
N VAL A 151 15.24 -7.92 1.67
CA VAL A 151 15.55 -6.68 0.97
C VAL A 151 16.92 -6.16 1.39
N GLU A 152 17.74 -5.78 0.41
CA GLU A 152 19.02 -5.10 0.63
C GLU A 152 18.83 -3.61 0.84
N ASN A 153 18.03 -2.97 -0.02
CA ASN A 153 17.74 -1.55 0.02
C ASN A 153 16.29 -1.26 -0.36
N ILE A 154 15.70 -0.23 0.27
CA ILE A 154 14.42 0.34 -0.15
C ILE A 154 14.68 1.79 -0.55
N LYS A 155 14.35 2.13 -1.79
CA LYS A 155 14.45 3.49 -2.32
C LYS A 155 13.05 4.10 -2.35
N VAL A 156 12.87 5.19 -1.61
CA VAL A 156 11.59 5.90 -1.53
C VAL A 156 11.73 7.24 -2.24
N LYS A 157 10.94 7.44 -3.29
CA LYS A 157 10.93 8.65 -4.10
C LYS A 157 9.55 9.30 -4.03
N ASP A 158 9.50 10.48 -3.47
CA ASP A 158 8.24 11.20 -3.23
C ASP A 158 8.06 12.43 -4.13
N SER A 159 9.13 12.97 -4.68
CA SER A 159 9.15 14.16 -5.55
C SER A 159 10.37 14.15 -6.45
N ASN A 160 10.36 14.95 -7.54
CA ASN A 160 11.41 15.00 -8.57
C ASN A 160 11.79 13.60 -9.08
N ILE A 161 10.78 12.76 -9.31
CA ILE A 161 10.99 11.36 -9.67
C ILE A 161 11.46 11.27 -11.12
N SER A 162 12.57 10.56 -11.34
CA SER A 162 13.21 10.36 -12.64
C SER A 162 12.24 9.88 -13.73
N ALA A 163 12.48 10.29 -14.97
CA ALA A 163 11.75 9.87 -16.16
C ALA A 163 11.78 8.34 -16.39
N ARG A 164 12.70 7.62 -15.76
CA ARG A 164 12.74 6.15 -15.73
C ARG A 164 11.46 5.53 -15.19
N TYR A 165 10.80 6.18 -14.20
CA TYR A 165 9.61 5.66 -13.55
C TYR A 165 8.34 6.26 -14.18
N GLY A 166 7.37 5.40 -14.48
CA GLY A 166 6.06 5.77 -15.02
C GLY A 166 4.92 5.02 -14.37
N ARG A 167 3.70 5.31 -14.81
CA ARG A 167 2.44 4.66 -14.40
C ARG A 167 2.11 4.85 -12.92
N PHE A 168 2.33 6.06 -12.38
CA PHE A 168 1.96 6.45 -11.02
C PHE A 168 1.65 7.95 -10.96
N THR A 169 0.85 8.38 -9.98
CA THR A 169 0.70 9.80 -9.62
C THR A 169 1.13 10.09 -8.19
N GLY A 170 1.28 9.06 -7.36
CA GLY A 170 1.79 9.12 -5.99
C GLY A 170 3.31 9.11 -5.90
N GLY A 171 3.86 8.27 -5.04
CA GLY A 171 5.30 8.04 -4.89
C GLY A 171 5.76 6.71 -5.47
N VAL A 172 7.07 6.49 -5.41
CA VAL A 172 7.72 5.22 -5.82
C VAL A 172 8.41 4.61 -4.61
N VAL A 173 8.13 3.34 -4.38
CA VAL A 173 8.82 2.47 -3.41
C VAL A 173 9.45 1.33 -4.18
N ASP A 174 10.78 1.35 -4.30
CA ASP A 174 11.55 0.36 -5.06
C ASP A 174 12.43 -0.44 -4.09
N ALA A 175 12.16 -1.74 -3.97
CA ALA A 175 12.87 -2.66 -3.09
C ALA A 175 13.88 -3.46 -3.90
N ASP A 176 15.17 -3.26 -3.63
CA ASP A 176 16.23 -4.11 -4.16
C ASP A 176 16.35 -5.35 -3.27
N LEU A 177 16.18 -6.54 -3.83
CA LEU A 177 16.35 -7.79 -3.10
C LEU A 177 17.82 -8.12 -2.84
N ILE A 178 18.08 -8.92 -1.80
CA ILE A 178 19.41 -9.44 -1.48
C ILE A 178 20.03 -10.12 -2.70
N LYS A 179 21.28 -9.77 -3.00
CA LYS A 179 22.03 -10.32 -4.14
C LYS A 179 22.78 -11.59 -3.75
N ALA A 180 22.91 -12.51 -4.70
CA ALA A 180 23.81 -13.63 -4.55
C ALA A 180 25.26 -13.15 -4.58
N ASN A 181 26.06 -13.56 -3.58
CA ASN A 181 27.46 -13.18 -3.42
C ASN A 181 28.37 -14.31 -3.90
N ARG A 182 29.24 -14.02 -4.85
CA ARG A 182 30.15 -14.98 -5.47
C ARG A 182 31.41 -15.26 -4.62
N GLU A 183 31.73 -14.37 -3.69
CA GLU A 183 32.97 -14.44 -2.91
C GLU A 183 32.79 -15.18 -1.58
N LYS A 184 31.60 -15.05 -0.97
CA LYS A 184 31.37 -15.55 0.39
C LYS A 184 30.11 -16.39 0.47
N ALA A 185 30.24 -17.59 1.06
CA ALA A 185 29.09 -18.32 1.57
C ALA A 185 28.60 -17.63 2.85
N PHE A 186 27.31 -17.45 2.98
CA PHE A 186 26.69 -16.96 4.20
C PHE A 186 25.28 -17.52 4.36
N GLY A 187 24.81 -17.53 5.57
CA GLY A 187 23.42 -17.87 5.84
C GLY A 187 22.89 -17.14 7.05
N SER A 188 21.57 -17.11 7.17
CA SER A 188 20.91 -16.62 8.37
C SER A 188 19.56 -17.29 8.57
N LEU A 189 19.23 -17.53 9.82
CA LEU A 189 17.92 -17.98 10.27
C LEU A 189 17.40 -16.98 11.29
N SER A 190 16.21 -16.43 11.04
CA SER A 190 15.56 -15.50 11.98
C SER A 190 14.17 -15.99 12.35
N TYR A 191 13.76 -15.66 13.57
CA TYR A 191 12.42 -15.88 14.08
C TYR A 191 11.99 -14.69 14.92
N ARG A 192 10.72 -14.27 14.77
CA ARG A 192 10.13 -13.18 15.50
C ARG A 192 8.68 -13.48 15.83
N THR A 193 8.20 -13.08 17.01
CA THR A 193 6.85 -13.40 17.45
C THR A 193 6.25 -12.31 18.34
N THR A 194 4.93 -12.20 18.29
CA THR A 194 4.11 -11.47 19.26
C THR A 194 2.78 -12.20 19.48
N ARG A 195 2.08 -11.82 20.53
CA ARG A 195 0.78 -12.40 20.89
C ARG A 195 -0.08 -11.41 21.65
N HIS A 196 -1.37 -11.68 21.72
CA HIS A 196 -2.32 -10.84 22.45
C HIS A 196 -1.92 -10.63 23.93
N ALA A 197 -1.38 -11.63 24.62
CA ALA A 197 -0.93 -11.51 26.01
C ALA A 197 0.23 -10.52 26.21
N TRP A 198 0.92 -10.14 25.12
CA TRP A 198 1.98 -9.13 25.08
C TRP A 198 1.49 -7.81 24.45
N THR A 199 0.18 -7.66 24.30
CA THR A 199 -0.44 -6.51 23.66
C THR A 199 -1.54 -5.97 24.56
N HIS A 200 -1.50 -4.65 24.81
CA HIS A 200 -2.58 -3.97 25.49
C HIS A 200 -3.61 -3.49 24.48
N HIS A 201 -4.87 -3.81 24.72
CA HIS A 201 -6.00 -3.36 23.92
C HIS A 201 -6.84 -2.36 24.70
N TYR A 202 -7.19 -1.24 24.08
CA TYR A 202 -8.21 -0.33 24.54
C TYR A 202 -9.52 -0.71 23.88
N ILE A 203 -10.55 -0.91 24.66
CA ILE A 203 -11.87 -1.34 24.20
C ILE A 203 -12.88 -0.28 24.59
N ASP A 204 -13.88 -0.06 23.74
CA ASP A 204 -15.03 0.73 24.13
C ASP A 204 -15.84 -0.04 25.19
N PRO A 205 -16.22 0.60 26.31
CA PRO A 205 -17.02 -0.06 27.33
C PRO A 205 -18.32 -0.68 26.83
N LEU A 206 -18.90 -0.14 25.76
CA LEU A 206 -20.13 -0.66 25.14
C LEU A 206 -19.94 -2.04 24.48
N TYR A 207 -18.72 -2.37 24.05
CA TYR A 207 -18.40 -3.59 23.29
C TYR A 207 -17.47 -4.53 24.06
N THR A 208 -17.34 -4.37 25.37
CA THR A 208 -16.39 -5.14 26.18
C THR A 208 -16.67 -6.65 26.10
N ASP A 209 -17.93 -7.07 26.10
CA ASP A 209 -18.28 -8.48 26.08
C ASP A 209 -18.09 -9.10 24.72
N GLU A 210 -18.50 -8.44 23.63
CA GLU A 210 -18.24 -8.88 22.25
C GLU A 210 -16.74 -9.01 21.98
N TYR A 211 -15.97 -8.00 22.43
CA TYR A 211 -14.51 -8.02 22.27
C TYR A 211 -13.87 -9.15 23.06
N ARG A 212 -14.29 -9.38 24.32
CA ARG A 212 -13.75 -10.45 25.17
C ARG A 212 -13.99 -11.83 24.58
N GLU A 213 -15.14 -12.03 23.97
CA GLU A 213 -15.55 -13.30 23.38
C GLU A 213 -15.05 -13.45 21.94
N ALA A 214 -14.57 -12.39 21.31
CA ALA A 214 -14.19 -12.37 19.89
C ALA A 214 -15.33 -12.79 18.96
N GLN A 215 -16.51 -12.21 19.17
CA GLN A 215 -17.76 -12.60 18.50
C GLN A 215 -17.84 -12.07 17.07
N SER A 216 -17.11 -11.02 16.72
CA SER A 216 -17.09 -10.45 15.38
C SER A 216 -15.72 -10.55 14.72
N SER A 217 -15.65 -10.54 13.39
CA SER A 217 -14.39 -10.54 12.66
C SER A 217 -13.61 -9.24 12.84
N ASP A 218 -14.28 -8.19 13.28
CA ASP A 218 -13.74 -6.85 13.54
C ASP A 218 -13.12 -6.74 14.93
N THR A 219 -13.41 -7.67 15.80
CA THR A 219 -12.84 -7.71 17.14
C THR A 219 -11.84 -8.86 17.24
N GLN A 220 -10.56 -8.53 17.26
CA GLN A 220 -9.47 -9.52 17.30
C GLN A 220 -8.69 -9.46 18.62
N PRO A 221 -9.32 -9.75 19.78
CA PRO A 221 -8.67 -9.63 21.09
C PRO A 221 -7.59 -10.66 21.31
N LYS A 222 -7.68 -11.78 20.58
CA LYS A 222 -6.75 -12.90 20.70
C LYS A 222 -6.09 -13.17 19.36
N PHE A 223 -4.77 -13.13 19.32
CA PHE A 223 -3.97 -13.49 18.15
C PHE A 223 -2.58 -13.98 18.57
N THR A 224 -1.92 -14.68 17.67
CA THR A 224 -0.51 -15.03 17.79
C THR A 224 0.12 -14.88 16.41
N LYS A 225 1.18 -14.06 16.31
CA LYS A 225 1.93 -13.84 15.08
C LYS A 225 3.31 -14.45 15.16
N HIS A 226 3.74 -15.04 14.06
CA HIS A 226 5.07 -15.60 13.88
C HIS A 226 5.64 -15.14 12.56
N GLU A 227 6.88 -14.73 12.57
CA GLU A 227 7.65 -14.41 11.39
C GLU A 227 8.94 -15.24 11.42
N SER A 228 9.29 -15.88 10.32
CA SER A 228 10.53 -16.64 10.18
C SER A 228 11.14 -16.41 8.81
N THR A 229 12.47 -16.31 8.75
CA THR A 229 13.20 -16.16 7.49
C THR A 229 14.45 -16.99 7.53
N LEU A 230 14.68 -17.76 6.47
CA LEU A 230 15.91 -18.48 6.18
C LEU A 230 16.54 -17.86 4.93
N THR A 231 17.81 -17.54 4.97
CA THR A 231 18.59 -17.11 3.79
C THR A 231 19.87 -17.91 3.75
N VAL A 232 20.22 -18.45 2.59
CA VAL A 232 21.46 -19.17 2.33
C VAL A 232 22.03 -18.72 1.01
N ASN A 233 23.28 -18.33 1.01
CA ASN A 233 24.05 -17.97 -0.18
C ASN A 233 25.24 -18.94 -0.33
N GLN A 234 25.38 -19.49 -1.51
CA GLN A 234 26.47 -20.39 -1.84
C GLN A 234 27.16 -19.97 -3.15
N PRO A 235 28.43 -19.60 -3.12
CA PRO A 235 29.25 -19.49 -4.33
C PRO A 235 29.34 -20.86 -5.05
N VAL A 236 29.27 -20.81 -6.38
CA VAL A 236 29.36 -21.97 -7.27
C VAL A 236 30.48 -21.71 -8.28
N GLY A 237 31.65 -22.24 -8.00
CA GLY A 237 32.86 -21.89 -8.75
C GLY A 237 33.30 -20.44 -8.49
N LYS A 238 34.03 -19.86 -9.47
CA LYS A 238 34.58 -18.48 -9.36
C LYS A 238 33.59 -17.40 -9.84
N ASP A 239 32.72 -17.76 -10.75
CA ASP A 239 31.95 -16.80 -11.53
C ASP A 239 30.45 -16.86 -11.22
N SER A 240 30.00 -17.76 -10.38
CA SER A 240 28.58 -17.96 -10.07
C SER A 240 28.32 -17.98 -8.58
N ALA A 241 27.11 -17.62 -8.21
CA ALA A 241 26.54 -17.85 -6.89
C ALA A 241 25.05 -18.12 -6.98
N VAL A 242 24.53 -18.83 -5.98
CA VAL A 242 23.11 -19.09 -5.81
C VAL A 242 22.71 -18.66 -4.39
N LEU A 243 21.66 -17.88 -4.32
CA LEU A 243 21.01 -17.46 -3.08
C LEU A 243 19.59 -18.03 -3.04
N PHE A 244 19.29 -18.70 -1.95
CA PHE A 244 17.94 -19.11 -1.60
C PHE A 244 17.48 -18.37 -0.36
N SER A 245 16.26 -17.83 -0.37
CA SER A 245 15.62 -17.29 0.81
C SER A 245 14.16 -17.74 0.89
N TYR A 246 13.72 -18.02 2.10
CA TYR A 246 12.35 -18.32 2.44
C TYR A 246 11.92 -17.44 3.59
N SER A 247 10.86 -16.69 3.42
CA SER A 247 10.21 -15.90 4.47
C SER A 247 8.77 -16.34 4.65
N ARG A 248 8.34 -16.43 5.91
CA ARG A 248 6.99 -16.79 6.28
C ARG A 248 6.50 -15.90 7.39
N GLN A 249 5.35 -15.25 7.17
CA GLN A 249 4.60 -14.53 8.18
C GLN A 249 3.24 -15.19 8.37
N ARG A 250 2.90 -15.50 9.61
CA ARG A 250 1.66 -16.19 9.97
C ARG A 250 0.99 -15.52 11.16
N SER A 251 -0.33 -15.39 11.09
CA SER A 251 -1.19 -15.03 12.22
C SER A 251 -2.28 -16.07 12.43
N SER A 252 -2.55 -16.39 13.68
CA SER A 252 -3.67 -17.24 14.12
C SER A 252 -4.56 -16.41 15.02
N ILE A 253 -5.83 -16.28 14.64
CA ILE A 253 -6.82 -15.43 15.30
C ILE A 253 -7.97 -16.34 15.76
N PRO A 254 -8.04 -16.70 17.04
CA PRO A 254 -9.22 -17.37 17.59
C PRO A 254 -10.45 -16.47 17.44
N PHE A 255 -11.54 -17.08 17.06
CA PHE A 255 -12.81 -16.44 16.80
C PHE A 255 -13.92 -17.31 17.40
N PHE A 256 -14.81 -16.74 18.19
CA PHE A 256 -15.95 -17.46 18.75
C PHE A 256 -17.12 -17.37 17.79
N HIS A 257 -17.45 -18.49 17.16
CA HIS A 257 -18.58 -18.58 16.26
C HIS A 257 -19.87 -18.76 17.06
N GLN A 258 -20.71 -17.73 17.06
CA GLN A 258 -21.92 -17.69 17.92
C GLN A 258 -22.90 -18.80 17.60
N HIS A 259 -23.10 -19.11 16.32
CA HIS A 259 -24.02 -20.17 15.90
C HIS A 259 -23.58 -21.56 16.34
N LEU A 260 -22.30 -21.83 16.14
CA LEU A 260 -21.71 -23.12 16.45
C LEU A 260 -21.41 -23.28 17.94
N LYS A 261 -21.49 -22.19 18.72
CA LYS A 261 -21.11 -22.13 20.14
C LYS A 261 -19.71 -22.68 20.40
N GLN A 262 -18.79 -22.48 19.47
CA GLN A 262 -17.44 -23.01 19.56
C GLN A 262 -16.41 -22.00 19.00
N SER A 263 -15.19 -22.11 19.52
CA SER A 263 -14.08 -21.33 18.99
C SER A 263 -13.54 -21.97 17.71
N THR A 264 -13.40 -21.16 16.68
CA THR A 264 -12.74 -21.48 15.43
C THR A 264 -11.42 -20.72 15.31
N LYS A 265 -10.64 -20.98 14.27
CA LYS A 265 -9.38 -20.26 14.01
C LYS A 265 -9.40 -19.66 12.63
N GLN A 266 -9.39 -18.36 12.58
CA GLN A 266 -9.02 -17.64 11.37
C GLN A 266 -7.50 -17.65 11.23
N ARG A 267 -7.02 -17.74 9.99
CA ARG A 267 -5.58 -17.79 9.68
C ARG A 267 -5.25 -16.71 8.68
N ARG A 268 -4.08 -16.09 8.86
CA ARG A 268 -3.43 -15.22 7.89
C ARG A 268 -2.07 -15.81 7.62
N LEU A 269 -1.68 -15.89 6.35
CA LEU A 269 -0.37 -16.38 5.94
C LEU A 269 0.13 -15.58 4.75
N ALA A 270 1.39 -15.18 4.81
CA ALA A 270 2.14 -14.67 3.68
C ALA A 270 3.49 -15.39 3.63
N GLU A 271 3.83 -15.92 2.48
CA GLU A 271 5.09 -16.64 2.25
C GLU A 271 5.81 -16.05 1.05
N THR A 272 7.13 -16.10 1.06
CA THR A 272 7.95 -15.74 -0.09
C THR A 272 9.11 -16.70 -0.20
N PHE A 273 9.19 -17.37 -1.33
CA PHE A 273 10.33 -18.17 -1.77
C PHE A 273 11.09 -17.35 -2.80
N LEU A 274 12.36 -17.10 -2.56
CA LEU A 274 13.26 -16.38 -3.44
C LEU A 274 14.42 -17.32 -3.81
N LEU A 275 14.61 -17.54 -5.09
CA LEU A 275 15.80 -18.17 -5.63
C LEU A 275 16.47 -17.21 -6.61
N ARG A 276 17.72 -16.88 -6.37
CA ARG A 276 18.50 -15.98 -7.24
C ARG A 276 19.82 -16.63 -7.59
N SER A 277 20.18 -16.64 -8.86
CA SER A 277 21.52 -16.94 -9.32
C SER A 277 22.14 -15.70 -9.95
N THR A 278 23.45 -15.54 -9.75
CA THR A 278 24.24 -14.51 -10.40
C THR A 278 25.44 -15.19 -11.05
N HIS A 279 25.67 -14.86 -12.32
CA HIS A 279 26.77 -15.40 -13.11
C HIS A 279 27.53 -14.25 -13.80
N ARG A 280 28.83 -14.21 -13.60
CA ARG A 280 29.74 -13.34 -14.34
C ARG A 280 30.13 -14.06 -15.62
N ILE A 281 29.66 -13.59 -16.77
CA ILE A 281 30.00 -14.15 -18.08
C ILE A 281 31.46 -13.77 -18.42
N ASP A 282 31.78 -12.50 -18.20
CA ASP A 282 33.12 -11.93 -18.30
C ASP A 282 33.21 -10.66 -17.41
N ASP A 283 34.29 -9.88 -17.53
CA ASP A 283 34.51 -8.69 -16.70
C ASP A 283 33.51 -7.57 -16.97
N ASP A 284 32.91 -7.55 -18.14
CA ASP A 284 31.95 -6.52 -18.56
C ASP A 284 30.49 -7.01 -18.50
N ASN A 285 30.24 -8.30 -18.39
CA ASN A 285 28.90 -8.88 -18.49
C ASN A 285 28.53 -9.70 -17.25
N ASN A 286 27.46 -9.30 -16.60
CA ASN A 286 26.85 -10.03 -15.49
C ASN A 286 25.41 -10.42 -15.83
N LEU A 287 25.04 -11.65 -15.54
CA LEU A 287 23.70 -12.19 -15.73
C LEU A 287 23.14 -12.62 -14.38
N SER A 288 21.93 -12.22 -14.06
CA SER A 288 21.22 -12.67 -12.86
C SER A 288 19.85 -13.22 -13.25
N ALA A 289 19.51 -14.37 -12.69
CA ALA A 289 18.18 -14.95 -12.81
C ALA A 289 17.51 -15.00 -11.42
N THR A 290 16.26 -14.59 -11.34
CA THR A 290 15.51 -14.55 -10.08
C THR A 290 14.16 -15.23 -10.26
N VAL A 291 13.80 -16.07 -9.31
CA VAL A 291 12.47 -16.70 -9.21
C VAL A 291 11.89 -16.31 -7.87
N ILE A 292 10.67 -15.77 -7.89
CA ILE A 292 9.89 -15.44 -6.70
C ILE A 292 8.58 -16.22 -6.77
N TYR A 293 8.23 -16.90 -5.69
CA TYR A 293 6.89 -17.40 -5.44
C TYR A 293 6.40 -16.80 -4.13
N SER A 294 5.37 -15.96 -4.18
CA SER A 294 4.91 -15.20 -3.01
C SER A 294 3.38 -15.29 -2.88
N PRO A 295 2.87 -16.41 -2.33
CA PRO A 295 1.46 -16.56 -2.03
C PRO A 295 1.10 -15.93 -0.68
N HIS A 296 -0.14 -15.44 -0.59
CA HIS A 296 -0.76 -15.08 0.68
C HIS A 296 -2.22 -15.52 0.73
N TYR A 297 -2.71 -15.79 1.93
CA TYR A 297 -4.12 -16.08 2.12
C TYR A 297 -4.63 -15.68 3.52
N ALA A 298 -5.94 -15.45 3.60
CA ALA A 298 -6.66 -15.13 4.81
C ALA A 298 -7.97 -15.93 4.87
N THR A 299 -8.23 -16.65 5.95
CA THR A 299 -9.50 -17.36 6.17
C THR A 299 -10.38 -16.57 7.12
N TYR A 300 -11.67 -16.51 6.80
CA TYR A 300 -12.69 -15.77 7.56
C TYR A 300 -13.86 -16.68 7.91
N HIS A 301 -14.44 -16.41 9.08
CA HIS A 301 -15.64 -17.06 9.58
C HIS A 301 -16.62 -15.97 10.02
N PRO A 302 -17.52 -15.51 9.17
CA PRO A 302 -18.49 -14.49 9.55
C PRO A 302 -19.39 -14.97 10.72
N ALA A 303 -19.62 -14.11 11.69
CA ALA A 303 -20.28 -14.47 12.96
C ALA A 303 -21.72 -14.91 12.77
N ASN A 304 -22.45 -14.25 11.88
CA ASN A 304 -23.87 -14.46 11.63
C ASN A 304 -24.16 -15.40 10.46
N TYR A 305 -23.15 -16.17 10.04
CA TYR A 305 -23.25 -17.12 8.93
C TYR A 305 -23.04 -18.55 9.40
N LYS A 306 -24.02 -19.41 9.16
CA LYS A 306 -23.82 -20.85 9.22
C LYS A 306 -23.23 -21.33 7.90
N ASP A 307 -22.14 -22.09 7.96
CA ASP A 307 -21.43 -22.62 6.78
C ASP A 307 -20.89 -21.55 5.82
N GLY A 308 -20.67 -20.33 6.35
CA GLY A 308 -20.24 -19.15 5.58
C GLY A 308 -18.73 -18.93 5.51
N ARG A 309 -17.90 -19.94 5.85
CA ARG A 309 -16.44 -19.78 5.79
C ARG A 309 -15.97 -19.45 4.38
N PHE A 310 -15.03 -18.51 4.29
CA PHE A 310 -14.37 -18.20 3.02
C PHE A 310 -12.88 -17.93 3.19
N THR A 311 -12.16 -17.97 2.07
CA THR A 311 -10.73 -17.69 1.98
C THR A 311 -10.47 -16.65 0.89
N ASN A 312 -9.77 -15.59 1.25
CA ASN A 312 -9.14 -14.69 0.29
C ASN A 312 -7.69 -15.11 0.10
N SER A 313 -7.27 -15.28 -1.14
CA SER A 313 -5.88 -15.61 -1.48
C SER A 313 -5.37 -14.76 -2.64
N GLY A 314 -4.08 -14.52 -2.65
CA GLY A 314 -3.42 -13.74 -3.70
C GLY A 314 -1.95 -14.07 -3.84
N GLY A 315 -1.26 -13.30 -4.69
CA GLY A 315 0.14 -13.50 -5.03
C GLY A 315 0.36 -14.35 -6.27
N GLY A 316 1.49 -15.04 -6.34
CA GLY A 316 1.81 -15.87 -7.50
C GLY A 316 3.29 -16.03 -7.77
N TRP A 317 3.65 -16.12 -9.04
CA TRP A 317 5.00 -16.38 -9.54
C TRP A 317 5.57 -15.19 -10.29
N ARG A 318 6.89 -15.00 -10.16
CA ARG A 318 7.67 -14.06 -10.97
C ARG A 318 9.02 -14.68 -11.33
N PHE A 319 9.41 -14.49 -12.59
CA PHE A 319 10.70 -14.90 -13.16
C PHE A 319 11.34 -13.69 -13.79
N ASP A 320 12.54 -13.33 -13.36
CA ASP A 320 13.31 -12.22 -13.92
C ASP A 320 14.63 -12.73 -14.45
N LEU A 321 15.03 -12.19 -15.59
CA LEU A 321 16.37 -12.29 -16.15
C LEU A 321 16.92 -10.87 -16.28
N ASP A 322 18.05 -10.58 -15.64
CA ASP A 322 18.70 -9.28 -15.61
C ASP A 322 20.11 -9.43 -16.17
N TRP A 323 20.33 -8.83 -17.34
CA TRP A 323 21.65 -8.77 -17.97
C TRP A 323 22.19 -7.35 -17.87
N GLU A 324 23.31 -7.21 -17.19
CA GLU A 324 24.06 -5.99 -17.01
C GLU A 324 25.34 -6.06 -17.82
N ARG A 325 25.54 -5.05 -18.69
CA ARG A 325 26.71 -4.94 -19.55
C ARG A 325 27.36 -3.56 -19.39
N TYR A 326 28.67 -3.59 -19.22
CA TYR A 326 29.52 -2.40 -19.27
C TYR A 326 30.20 -2.35 -20.64
N ALA A 327 30.05 -1.22 -21.33
CA ALA A 327 30.61 -1.00 -22.67
C ALA A 327 31.30 0.37 -22.73
N GLY A 328 32.02 0.67 -23.83
CA GLY A 328 32.72 1.94 -23.98
C GLY A 328 31.82 3.17 -23.87
N PHE A 329 30.53 3.06 -24.13
CA PHE A 329 29.56 4.14 -23.97
C PHE A 329 29.03 4.30 -22.54
N GLY A 330 29.17 3.30 -21.69
CA GLY A 330 28.61 3.28 -20.33
C GLY A 330 28.01 1.93 -19.94
N ARG A 331 26.98 1.96 -19.10
CA ARG A 331 26.29 0.78 -18.57
C ARG A 331 24.95 0.57 -19.28
N MET A 332 24.70 -0.66 -19.69
CA MET A 332 23.40 -1.12 -20.20
C MET A 332 22.83 -2.18 -19.27
N GLN A 333 21.57 -2.08 -18.96
CA GLN A 333 20.83 -3.08 -18.20
C GLN A 333 19.59 -3.51 -18.98
N THR A 334 19.49 -4.80 -19.27
CA THR A 334 18.33 -5.41 -19.94
C THR A 334 17.65 -6.37 -19.00
N LYS A 335 16.35 -6.18 -18.79
CA LYS A 335 15.54 -7.04 -17.93
C LYS A 335 14.38 -7.62 -18.69
N LEU A 336 14.22 -8.94 -18.59
CA LEU A 336 13.04 -9.67 -19.00
C LEU A 336 12.35 -10.19 -17.76
N SER A 337 11.06 -9.88 -17.58
CA SER A 337 10.27 -10.35 -16.45
C SER A 337 8.98 -11.02 -16.92
N TYR A 338 8.68 -12.17 -16.36
CA TYR A 338 7.38 -12.81 -16.44
C TYR A 338 6.74 -12.87 -15.05
N ARG A 339 5.51 -12.42 -14.94
CA ARG A 339 4.73 -12.45 -13.69
C ARG A 339 3.35 -13.06 -13.94
N SER A 340 2.97 -14.00 -13.09
CA SER A 340 1.61 -14.56 -13.06
C SER A 340 1.04 -14.44 -11.66
N THR A 341 -0.05 -13.70 -11.52
CA THR A 341 -0.70 -13.39 -10.24
C THR A 341 -2.17 -13.75 -10.27
N GLU A 342 -2.71 -14.06 -9.11
CA GLU A 342 -4.12 -14.36 -8.91
C GLU A 342 -4.60 -13.68 -7.63
N GLU A 343 -5.83 -13.19 -7.62
CA GLU A 343 -6.61 -12.79 -6.46
C GLU A 343 -7.89 -13.63 -6.47
N LYS A 344 -8.19 -14.33 -5.40
CA LYS A 344 -9.29 -15.29 -5.35
C LYS A 344 -10.02 -15.19 -4.03
N THR A 345 -11.35 -15.13 -4.10
CA THR A 345 -12.25 -15.34 -2.98
C THR A 345 -13.00 -16.65 -3.19
N ALA A 346 -12.90 -17.55 -2.21
CA ALA A 346 -13.49 -18.88 -2.29
C ALA A 346 -14.29 -19.16 -1.01
N TYR A 347 -15.60 -19.30 -1.14
CA TYR A 347 -16.50 -19.78 -0.10
C TYR A 347 -16.58 -21.31 -0.15
N ASP A 348 -16.85 -21.91 0.99
CA ASP A 348 -17.08 -23.36 1.08
C ASP A 348 -18.42 -23.76 0.45
N GLN A 349 -19.36 -22.81 0.28
CA GLN A 349 -20.68 -23.00 -0.31
C GLN A 349 -20.88 -22.11 -1.53
N ASP A 350 -21.66 -22.58 -2.50
CA ASP A 350 -21.91 -21.85 -3.76
C ASP A 350 -23.14 -20.94 -3.69
N ASN A 351 -24.05 -21.15 -2.70
CA ASN A 351 -25.30 -20.38 -2.56
C ASN A 351 -25.44 -19.79 -1.15
N LEU A 352 -26.07 -18.64 -1.08
CA LEU A 352 -26.33 -17.89 0.15
C LEU A 352 -27.84 -17.75 0.38
N TYR A 353 -28.29 -18.07 1.57
CA TYR A 353 -29.67 -17.93 2.02
C TYR A 353 -29.73 -16.93 3.16
N ARG A 354 -30.57 -15.89 3.05
CA ARG A 354 -30.80 -14.89 4.07
C ARG A 354 -32.15 -15.08 4.68
N TYR A 355 -32.21 -15.49 5.92
CA TYR A 355 -33.40 -15.81 6.66
C TYR A 355 -33.71 -14.72 7.69
N ASN A 356 -34.98 -14.56 8.09
CA ASN A 356 -35.34 -13.93 9.36
C ASN A 356 -34.87 -14.81 10.52
N ASP A 357 -34.34 -14.20 11.55
CA ASP A 357 -33.84 -14.90 12.74
C ASP A 357 -34.90 -15.15 13.84
N ASP A 358 -36.10 -14.63 13.65
CA ASP A 358 -37.21 -14.74 14.61
C ASP A 358 -38.10 -15.97 14.38
N THR A 359 -37.61 -16.99 13.70
CA THR A 359 -38.34 -18.26 13.46
C THR A 359 -37.70 -19.44 14.19
N PRO A 360 -38.48 -20.50 14.58
CA PRO A 360 -37.96 -21.57 15.43
C PRO A 360 -36.74 -22.30 14.88
N SER A 361 -36.66 -22.51 13.56
CA SER A 361 -35.52 -23.20 12.91
C SER A 361 -34.28 -22.32 12.74
N ILE A 362 -34.46 -21.00 12.84
CA ILE A 362 -33.40 -20.01 12.61
C ILE A 362 -33.18 -19.22 13.90
N ASN A 363 -32.68 -19.90 14.90
CA ASN A 363 -32.48 -19.33 16.24
C ASN A 363 -31.01 -19.28 16.66
N TRP A 364 -30.09 -19.35 15.71
CA TRP A 364 -28.66 -19.37 16.00
C TRP A 364 -28.00 -18.00 15.99
N THR A 365 -28.68 -16.96 15.52
CA THR A 365 -28.14 -15.61 15.63
C THR A 365 -28.48 -15.02 16.98
N THR A 366 -27.52 -14.42 17.59
CA THR A 366 -27.69 -13.76 18.89
C THR A 366 -27.43 -12.27 18.83
N HIS A 367 -27.26 -11.73 17.61
CA HIS A 367 -26.99 -10.30 17.42
C HIS A 367 -28.30 -9.52 17.57
N PRO A 368 -28.47 -8.70 18.61
CA PRO A 368 -29.74 -8.03 18.90
C PRO A 368 -30.16 -6.96 17.90
N GLU A 369 -29.27 -6.61 16.94
CA GLU A 369 -29.48 -5.54 15.98
C GLU A 369 -29.64 -6.02 14.52
N VAL A 370 -29.62 -7.33 14.31
CA VAL A 370 -29.68 -7.93 12.95
C VAL A 370 -30.84 -8.94 12.93
N ASP A 371 -31.92 -8.56 12.28
CA ASP A 371 -33.09 -9.42 12.10
C ASP A 371 -32.90 -10.51 11.03
N GLU A 372 -31.66 -10.70 10.57
CA GLU A 372 -31.32 -11.63 9.48
C GLU A 372 -30.23 -12.62 9.89
N ALA A 373 -30.45 -13.87 9.54
CA ALA A 373 -29.45 -14.93 9.60
C ALA A 373 -29.04 -15.38 8.21
N ALA A 374 -27.77 -15.72 8.03
CA ALA A 374 -27.28 -16.19 6.75
C ALA A 374 -26.76 -17.63 6.83
N VAL A 375 -27.01 -18.40 5.77
CA VAL A 375 -26.51 -19.77 5.60
C VAL A 375 -25.83 -19.89 4.25
N GLY A 376 -24.59 -20.39 4.23
CA GLY A 376 -23.87 -20.66 3.00
C GLY A 376 -22.96 -19.50 2.55
N GLY A 377 -22.70 -19.39 1.26
CA GLY A 377 -21.73 -18.46 0.71
C GLY A 377 -22.01 -18.11 -0.75
N ILE A 378 -21.10 -17.34 -1.34
CA ILE A 378 -21.27 -16.85 -2.71
C ILE A 378 -20.31 -17.52 -3.72
N GLY A 379 -19.91 -18.74 -3.43
CA GLY A 379 -19.08 -19.55 -4.33
C GLY A 379 -17.65 -19.04 -4.47
N THR A 380 -17.06 -19.33 -5.60
CA THR A 380 -15.67 -18.99 -5.90
C THR A 380 -15.57 -18.06 -7.08
N SER A 381 -14.86 -16.96 -6.91
CA SER A 381 -14.44 -16.06 -7.98
C SER A 381 -12.93 -15.80 -7.91
N ARG A 382 -12.33 -15.54 -9.07
CA ARG A 382 -10.92 -15.15 -9.16
C ARG A 382 -10.68 -14.06 -10.20
N SER A 383 -9.74 -13.18 -9.91
CA SER A 383 -9.11 -12.30 -10.88
C SER A 383 -7.67 -12.77 -11.08
N PHE A 384 -7.19 -12.70 -12.30
CA PHE A 384 -5.83 -13.16 -12.63
C PHE A 384 -5.15 -12.19 -13.58
N GLY A 385 -3.81 -12.18 -13.54
CA GLY A 385 -2.99 -11.38 -14.45
C GLY A 385 -1.69 -12.09 -14.80
N LYS A 386 -1.38 -12.14 -16.11
CA LYS A 386 -0.10 -12.61 -16.65
C LYS A 386 0.57 -11.44 -17.35
N HIS A 387 1.82 -11.17 -17.01
CA HIS A 387 2.58 -10.04 -17.52
C HIS A 387 3.89 -10.53 -18.10
N ILE A 388 4.25 -10.05 -19.27
CA ILE A 388 5.60 -10.14 -19.83
C ILE A 388 6.09 -8.70 -19.98
N ASN A 389 7.22 -8.40 -19.37
CA ASN A 389 7.84 -7.09 -19.40
C ASN A 389 9.29 -7.22 -19.88
N LEU A 390 9.66 -6.43 -20.89
CA LEU A 390 11.02 -6.28 -21.36
C LEU A 390 11.39 -4.81 -21.24
N GLN A 391 12.47 -4.52 -20.52
CA GLN A 391 12.98 -3.16 -20.34
C GLN A 391 14.48 -3.09 -20.56
N GLN A 392 14.94 -1.99 -21.11
CA GLN A 392 16.35 -1.71 -21.31
C GLN A 392 16.67 -0.29 -20.86
N HIS A 393 17.71 -0.15 -20.06
CA HIS A 393 18.19 1.10 -19.50
C HIS A 393 19.64 1.32 -19.88
N PHE A 394 19.95 2.53 -20.29
CA PHE A 394 21.29 2.97 -20.65
C PHE A 394 21.70 4.10 -19.71
N GLU A 395 22.84 3.96 -19.09
CA GLU A 395 23.51 5.00 -18.31
C GLU A 395 24.81 5.34 -19.06
N PHE A 396 24.83 6.47 -19.73
CA PHE A 396 25.98 6.86 -20.54
C PHE A 396 27.11 7.43 -19.68
N ASN A 397 28.35 7.28 -20.14
CA ASN A 397 29.49 7.89 -19.49
C ASN A 397 29.34 9.42 -19.49
N GLU A 398 29.97 10.07 -18.51
CA GLU A 398 30.01 11.52 -18.43
C GLU A 398 30.68 12.11 -19.68
N ALA A 399 29.98 13.04 -20.33
CA ALA A 399 30.51 13.83 -21.45
C ALA A 399 30.70 15.28 -20.97
N ASP A 400 31.88 15.84 -21.18
CA ASP A 400 32.14 17.26 -20.92
C ASP A 400 31.98 18.04 -22.21
N TRP A 401 31.06 19.02 -22.21
CA TRP A 401 30.89 19.95 -23.30
C TRP A 401 31.00 21.39 -22.79
N ARG A 402 32.10 22.02 -23.03
CA ARG A 402 32.41 23.41 -22.62
C ARG A 402 32.29 23.61 -21.10
N GLY A 403 32.74 22.64 -20.33
CA GLY A 403 32.69 22.66 -18.87
C GLY A 403 31.31 22.35 -18.28
N TRP A 404 30.34 21.92 -19.12
CA TRP A 404 29.12 21.29 -18.70
C TRP A 404 29.29 19.77 -18.73
N LYS A 405 29.10 19.13 -17.61
CA LYS A 405 29.14 17.68 -17.49
C LYS A 405 27.76 17.11 -17.72
N HIS A 406 27.62 16.30 -18.74
CA HIS A 406 26.36 15.65 -19.12
C HIS A 406 26.43 14.17 -18.82
N ARG A 407 25.38 13.63 -18.18
CA ARG A 407 25.21 12.21 -17.88
C ARG A 407 23.84 11.78 -18.35
N PHE A 408 23.79 11.30 -19.58
CA PHE A 408 22.54 10.86 -20.19
C PHE A 408 22.08 9.52 -19.62
N ASN A 409 20.79 9.44 -19.35
CA ASN A 409 20.09 8.20 -19.03
C ASN A 409 18.93 8.05 -20.02
N ALA A 410 18.85 6.93 -20.68
CA ALA A 410 17.79 6.63 -21.62
C ALA A 410 17.27 5.22 -21.41
N GLY A 411 16.11 4.93 -21.90
CA GLY A 411 15.62 3.57 -21.89
C GLY A 411 14.23 3.42 -22.48
N TRP A 412 13.83 2.17 -22.57
CA TRP A 412 12.50 1.80 -23.04
C TRP A 412 11.96 0.61 -22.24
N GLU A 413 10.66 0.50 -22.24
CA GLU A 413 9.91 -0.59 -21.58
C GLU A 413 8.77 -1.02 -22.51
N ALA A 414 8.64 -2.32 -22.73
CA ALA A 414 7.50 -2.92 -23.40
C ALA A 414 6.86 -3.95 -22.47
N GLU A 415 5.57 -3.80 -22.20
CA GLU A 415 4.81 -4.74 -21.39
C GLU A 415 3.59 -5.22 -22.15
N TYR A 416 3.35 -6.52 -22.11
CA TYR A 416 2.08 -7.13 -22.47
C TYR A 416 1.48 -7.79 -21.22
N ALA A 417 0.20 -7.56 -20.99
CA ALA A 417 -0.53 -8.16 -19.88
C ALA A 417 -1.85 -8.75 -20.35
N ASP A 418 -2.12 -10.01 -19.98
CA ASP A 418 -3.41 -10.69 -20.12
C ASP A 418 -4.03 -10.81 -18.74
N LYS A 419 -5.18 -10.16 -18.52
CA LYS A 419 -5.87 -10.08 -17.23
C LYS A 419 -7.31 -10.54 -17.39
N GLY A 420 -7.87 -11.06 -16.31
CA GLY A 420 -9.24 -11.55 -16.38
C GLY A 420 -9.90 -11.71 -15.03
N PHE A 421 -11.22 -11.93 -15.12
CA PHE A 421 -12.08 -12.35 -14.02
C PHE A 421 -12.80 -13.63 -14.42
N GLU A 422 -12.94 -14.58 -13.50
CA GLU A 422 -13.60 -15.85 -13.72
C GLU A 422 -14.44 -16.24 -12.51
N ARG A 423 -15.70 -16.62 -12.79
CA ARG A 423 -16.58 -17.36 -11.90
C ARG A 423 -17.12 -18.56 -12.68
N LYS A 424 -16.69 -19.75 -12.32
CA LYS A 424 -16.97 -20.98 -13.08
C LYS A 424 -18.37 -21.53 -12.86
N LYS A 425 -18.89 -21.39 -11.64
CA LYS A 425 -20.21 -21.89 -11.24
C LYS A 425 -21.19 -20.74 -11.05
N PRO A 426 -22.48 -20.95 -11.29
CA PRO A 426 -23.48 -19.99 -10.89
C PRO A 426 -23.52 -19.86 -9.37
N THR A 427 -24.03 -18.74 -8.90
CA THR A 427 -24.26 -18.47 -7.47
C THR A 427 -25.64 -17.86 -7.31
N ILE A 428 -26.40 -18.34 -6.35
CA ILE A 428 -27.71 -17.82 -6.02
C ILE A 428 -27.68 -17.21 -4.63
N ILE A 429 -28.21 -16.00 -4.48
CA ILE A 429 -28.44 -15.36 -3.21
C ILE A 429 -29.93 -15.20 -3.01
N TYR A 430 -30.51 -15.95 -2.09
CA TYR A 430 -31.89 -15.82 -1.66
C TYR A 430 -32.00 -14.75 -0.57
N GLY A 431 -33.04 -13.91 -0.68
CA GLY A 431 -33.31 -12.83 0.25
C GLY A 431 -34.78 -12.43 0.29
N GLY A 432 -35.09 -11.37 1.09
CA GLY A 432 -36.47 -10.94 1.28
C GLY A 432 -37.32 -12.01 1.99
N PRO A 433 -36.87 -12.57 3.13
CA PRO A 433 -37.63 -13.60 3.81
C PRO A 433 -38.97 -13.04 4.33
N ARG A 434 -40.03 -13.83 4.16
CA ARG A 434 -41.37 -13.57 4.71
C ARG A 434 -41.91 -14.78 5.46
N LYS A 435 -42.63 -14.55 6.53
CA LYS A 435 -43.27 -15.64 7.30
C LYS A 435 -44.37 -16.30 6.48
N THR A 436 -44.56 -17.60 6.72
CA THR A 436 -45.62 -18.42 6.13
C THR A 436 -46.01 -19.57 7.04
N ASP A 437 -47.29 -19.93 7.02
CA ASP A 437 -47.81 -21.14 7.69
C ASP A 437 -47.82 -22.35 6.72
N ARG A 438 -47.41 -22.15 5.46
CA ARG A 438 -47.40 -23.22 4.45
C ARG A 438 -46.33 -24.25 4.74
N THR A 439 -46.69 -25.52 4.69
CA THR A 439 -45.76 -26.64 4.88
C THR A 439 -45.40 -27.36 3.62
N ASP A 440 -46.12 -27.11 2.54
CA ASP A 440 -46.00 -27.73 1.20
C ASP A 440 -45.25 -26.80 0.21
N CYS A 441 -44.13 -26.28 0.59
CA CYS A 441 -43.42 -25.32 -0.23
C CYS A 441 -42.01 -25.79 -0.64
N THR A 442 -41.54 -25.33 -1.78
CA THR A 442 -40.14 -25.43 -2.23
C THR A 442 -39.43 -24.12 -1.99
N GLU A 443 -38.12 -24.13 -1.73
CA GLU A 443 -37.32 -22.92 -1.47
C GLU A 443 -37.85 -22.11 -0.25
N CYS A 444 -38.22 -22.81 0.80
CA CYS A 444 -38.78 -22.27 2.02
C CYS A 444 -38.32 -23.10 3.22
N ILE A 445 -38.61 -22.60 4.43
CA ILE A 445 -38.65 -23.37 5.64
C ILE A 445 -40.14 -23.64 5.94
N PRO A 446 -40.62 -24.89 5.80
CA PRO A 446 -42.04 -25.23 5.93
C PRO A 446 -42.63 -24.73 7.23
N GLY A 447 -43.76 -24.02 7.17
CA GLY A 447 -44.44 -23.47 8.33
C GLY A 447 -43.75 -22.30 9.01
N GLU A 448 -42.66 -21.77 8.43
CA GLU A 448 -41.93 -20.66 9.03
C GLU A 448 -41.72 -19.49 8.06
N GLN A 449 -41.00 -19.69 6.96
CA GLN A 449 -40.65 -18.58 6.07
C GLN A 449 -40.31 -19.04 4.66
N PHE A 450 -40.48 -18.13 3.70
CA PHE A 450 -40.13 -18.30 2.27
C PHE A 450 -39.40 -17.05 1.77
N PHE A 451 -38.72 -17.20 0.61
CA PHE A 451 -38.00 -16.08 -0.02
C PHE A 451 -38.88 -15.37 -1.04
N THR A 452 -38.83 -14.04 -1.04
CA THR A 452 -39.50 -13.18 -2.02
C THR A 452 -38.57 -12.66 -3.11
N GLY A 453 -37.26 -12.91 -2.97
CA GLY A 453 -36.29 -12.49 -3.99
C GLY A 453 -35.07 -13.42 -4.05
N TYR A 454 -34.50 -13.53 -5.21
CA TYR A 454 -33.14 -14.07 -5.36
C TYR A 454 -32.36 -13.37 -6.46
N ALA A 455 -31.04 -13.29 -6.26
CA ALA A 455 -30.08 -12.87 -7.27
C ALA A 455 -29.37 -14.09 -7.86
N TYR A 456 -29.57 -14.34 -9.15
CA TYR A 456 -28.87 -15.41 -9.89
C TYR A 456 -27.66 -14.82 -10.60
N ASN A 457 -26.49 -15.29 -10.26
CA ASN A 457 -25.23 -14.88 -10.86
C ASN A 457 -24.72 -15.96 -11.79
N TYR A 458 -24.73 -15.68 -13.08
CA TYR A 458 -24.27 -16.61 -14.10
C TYR A 458 -22.76 -16.83 -14.04
N PRO A 459 -22.25 -17.97 -14.53
CA PRO A 459 -20.83 -18.12 -14.79
C PRO A 459 -20.31 -16.96 -15.65
N ALA A 460 -19.12 -16.48 -15.35
CA ALA A 460 -18.52 -15.35 -16.06
C ALA A 460 -17.04 -15.63 -16.34
N ASN A 461 -16.58 -15.24 -17.53
CA ASN A 461 -15.17 -15.28 -17.91
C ASN A 461 -14.87 -14.04 -18.76
N ILE A 462 -14.19 -13.08 -18.16
CA ILE A 462 -13.78 -11.85 -18.81
C ILE A 462 -12.27 -11.86 -18.96
N LYS A 463 -11.77 -11.56 -20.15
CA LYS A 463 -10.35 -11.40 -20.46
C LYS A 463 -10.08 -10.08 -21.13
N VAL A 464 -9.00 -9.46 -20.75
CA VAL A 464 -8.55 -8.15 -21.27
C VAL A 464 -7.05 -8.23 -21.52
N GLY A 465 -6.66 -8.17 -22.78
CA GLY A 465 -5.26 -7.98 -23.17
C GLY A 465 -4.92 -6.48 -23.17
N THR A 466 -3.78 -6.14 -22.58
CA THR A 466 -3.26 -4.76 -22.58
C THR A 466 -1.80 -4.76 -22.96
N HIS A 467 -1.35 -3.66 -23.60
CA HIS A 467 0.05 -3.46 -23.91
C HIS A 467 0.46 -2.02 -23.56
N HIS A 468 1.68 -1.89 -23.10
CA HIS A 468 2.30 -0.61 -22.76
C HIS A 468 3.64 -0.51 -23.43
N LEU A 469 3.92 0.65 -24.02
CA LEU A 469 5.22 0.99 -24.55
C LEU A 469 5.66 2.29 -23.92
N SER A 470 6.88 2.35 -23.45
CA SER A 470 7.44 3.55 -22.82
C SER A 470 8.84 3.83 -23.35
N LEU A 471 9.14 5.11 -23.53
CA LEU A 471 10.46 5.62 -23.85
C LEU A 471 10.80 6.73 -22.88
N TYR A 472 12.03 6.83 -22.44
CA TYR A 472 12.47 7.97 -21.66
C TYR A 472 13.90 8.40 -22.02
N LEU A 473 14.13 9.69 -21.81
CA LEU A 473 15.45 10.32 -21.89
C LEU A 473 15.56 11.33 -20.75
N GLU A 474 16.69 11.34 -20.08
CA GLU A 474 17.00 12.25 -18.98
C GLU A 474 18.48 12.61 -19.05
N ASP A 475 18.82 13.88 -18.84
CA ASP A 475 20.19 14.34 -18.75
C ASP A 475 20.46 14.95 -17.37
N ASP A 476 21.50 14.50 -16.70
CA ASP A 476 21.98 15.07 -15.44
C ASP A 476 23.17 15.97 -15.72
N ILE A 477 22.88 17.27 -15.81
CA ILE A 477 23.80 18.32 -16.24
C ILE A 477 24.40 19.01 -15.03
N GLU A 478 25.72 19.09 -14.95
CA GLU A 478 26.40 19.75 -13.83
C GLU A 478 27.42 20.77 -14.32
N LYS A 479 27.38 21.98 -13.76
CA LYS A 479 28.40 23.01 -13.96
C LYS A 479 28.62 23.83 -12.70
N GLY A 480 29.77 23.68 -12.07
CA GLY A 480 30.10 24.38 -10.83
C GLY A 480 29.13 24.05 -9.70
N ASN A 481 28.35 25.04 -9.30
CA ASN A 481 27.37 24.90 -8.22
C ASN A 481 25.95 24.54 -8.70
N LEU A 482 25.71 24.47 -10.00
CA LEU A 482 24.41 24.24 -10.59
C LEU A 482 24.32 22.82 -11.13
N ARG A 483 23.25 22.10 -10.76
CA ARG A 483 22.87 20.83 -11.35
C ARG A 483 21.46 20.97 -11.90
N LEU A 484 21.25 20.56 -13.13
CA LEU A 484 19.97 20.54 -13.81
C LEU A 484 19.66 19.13 -14.27
N LYS A 485 18.41 18.75 -14.23
CA LYS A 485 17.98 17.42 -14.63
C LYS A 485 16.70 17.50 -15.48
N PRO A 486 16.80 17.91 -16.76
CA PRO A 486 15.71 17.79 -17.70
C PRO A 486 15.50 16.34 -18.12
N GLY A 487 14.25 15.95 -18.29
CA GLY A 487 13.88 14.63 -18.75
C GLY A 487 12.51 14.64 -19.42
N ILE A 488 12.26 13.63 -20.21
CA ILE A 488 10.97 13.39 -20.86
C ILE A 488 10.69 11.90 -20.86
N ARG A 489 9.43 11.56 -20.64
CA ARG A 489 8.93 10.19 -20.80
C ARG A 489 7.70 10.20 -21.70
N LEU A 490 7.66 9.23 -22.61
CA LEU A 490 6.52 8.94 -23.47
C LEU A 490 5.98 7.58 -23.07
N ASP A 491 4.68 7.51 -22.80
CA ASP A 491 3.98 6.27 -22.47
C ASP A 491 2.82 6.08 -23.43
N TYR A 492 2.71 4.90 -24.06
CA TYR A 492 1.52 4.48 -24.79
C TYR A 492 0.75 3.46 -23.96
N ASN A 493 -0.51 3.77 -23.65
CA ASN A 493 -1.42 2.90 -22.92
C ASN A 493 -2.40 2.26 -23.91
N GLY A 494 -2.21 0.99 -24.21
CA GLY A 494 -3.02 0.27 -25.18
C GLY A 494 -4.46 -0.02 -24.74
N PHE A 495 -4.76 0.02 -23.43
CA PHE A 495 -6.12 -0.11 -22.92
C PHE A 495 -6.94 1.17 -23.11
N LEU A 496 -6.38 2.32 -22.69
CA LEU A 496 -7.02 3.63 -22.88
C LEU A 496 -6.78 4.20 -24.28
N LYS A 497 -5.85 3.62 -25.06
CA LYS A 497 -5.41 4.09 -26.38
C LYS A 497 -4.84 5.52 -26.36
N ASN A 498 -4.23 5.90 -25.25
CA ASN A 498 -3.63 7.22 -25.04
C ASN A 498 -2.12 7.17 -25.21
N THR A 499 -1.56 8.25 -25.78
CA THR A 499 -0.14 8.54 -25.74
C THR A 499 0.10 9.71 -24.81
N ASP A 500 0.84 9.47 -23.76
CA ASP A 500 1.06 10.39 -22.65
C ASP A 500 2.49 10.94 -22.67
N ILE A 501 2.63 12.27 -22.64
CA ILE A 501 3.93 12.95 -22.62
C ILE A 501 4.15 13.52 -21.22
N ALA A 502 5.17 13.03 -20.54
CA ALA A 502 5.48 13.35 -19.15
C ALA A 502 6.82 14.10 -19.03
N PRO A 503 6.84 15.44 -19.13
CA PRO A 503 8.02 16.23 -18.89
C PRO A 503 8.47 16.13 -17.43
N ARG A 504 9.79 16.13 -17.23
CA ARG A 504 10.45 16.13 -15.93
C ARG A 504 11.50 17.22 -15.93
N PHE A 505 11.57 17.97 -14.85
CA PHE A 505 12.63 18.93 -14.64
C PHE A 505 12.93 19.07 -13.16
N ALA A 506 14.18 18.93 -12.81
CA ALA A 506 14.68 19.23 -11.47
C ALA A 506 15.94 20.07 -11.54
N PHE A 507 16.19 20.85 -10.49
CA PHE A 507 17.43 21.60 -10.32
C PHE A 507 17.92 21.54 -8.88
N ASP A 508 19.22 21.68 -8.69
CA ASP A 508 19.89 21.85 -7.38
C ASP A 508 20.99 22.92 -7.58
N TYR A 509 20.90 23.99 -6.81
CA TYR A 509 21.87 25.09 -6.87
C TYR A 509 22.50 25.27 -5.50
N ARG A 510 23.80 25.05 -5.42
CA ARG A 510 24.57 25.34 -4.22
C ARG A 510 24.94 26.82 -4.19
N LEU A 511 24.41 27.55 -3.20
CA LEU A 511 24.71 28.96 -3.01
C LEU A 511 26.19 29.14 -2.65
N PRO A 512 26.88 30.12 -3.27
CA PRO A 512 28.31 30.38 -3.03
C PRO A 512 28.54 31.15 -1.70
N LEU A 513 28.05 30.59 -0.59
CA LEU A 513 28.19 31.16 0.75
C LEU A 513 29.44 30.57 1.41
N LYS A 514 30.36 31.43 1.86
CA LYS A 514 31.67 31.02 2.45
C LYS A 514 31.53 30.12 3.68
N ALA A 515 30.48 30.31 4.50
CA ALA A 515 30.31 29.63 5.79
C ALA A 515 29.20 28.56 5.77
N ALA A 516 28.36 28.49 4.73
CA ALA A 516 27.20 27.60 4.72
C ALA A 516 27.11 26.84 3.39
N LYS A 517 27.01 25.50 3.47
CA LYS A 517 26.70 24.66 2.33
C LYS A 517 25.17 24.61 2.14
N LEU A 518 24.61 25.71 1.65
CA LEU A 518 23.17 25.85 1.43
C LEU A 518 22.83 25.54 -0.02
N HIS A 519 21.90 24.63 -0.25
CA HIS A 519 21.35 24.29 -1.55
C HIS A 519 19.91 24.76 -1.67
N VAL A 520 19.57 25.32 -2.82
CA VAL A 520 18.19 25.56 -3.25
C VAL A 520 17.90 24.54 -4.32
N PHE A 521 16.88 23.74 -4.11
CA PHE A 521 16.50 22.72 -5.10
C PHE A 521 14.99 22.79 -5.38
N GLY A 522 14.60 22.28 -6.55
CA GLY A 522 13.20 22.26 -6.92
C GLY A 522 12.96 21.56 -8.24
N GLY A 523 11.72 21.64 -8.71
CA GLY A 523 11.37 21.01 -9.98
C GLY A 523 9.91 21.18 -10.39
N ALA A 524 9.66 20.80 -11.63
CA ALA A 524 8.34 20.79 -12.27
C ALA A 524 8.18 19.49 -13.06
N ASN A 525 7.19 18.69 -12.69
CA ASN A 525 7.07 17.35 -13.22
C ASN A 525 5.60 17.03 -13.57
N ARG A 526 5.38 16.17 -14.56
CA ARG A 526 4.08 15.55 -14.82
C ARG A 526 4.20 14.05 -14.69
N TYR A 527 3.29 13.44 -13.94
CA TYR A 527 3.20 12.00 -13.76
C TYR A 527 1.86 11.51 -14.28
N TYR A 528 1.83 10.43 -15.05
CA TYR A 528 0.63 9.77 -15.50
C TYR A 528 0.39 8.50 -14.70
N GLY A 529 -0.87 8.29 -14.29
CA GLY A 529 -1.28 7.10 -13.56
C GLY A 529 -1.37 5.86 -14.43
N SER A 530 -1.66 4.74 -13.81
CA SER A 530 -1.98 3.50 -14.53
C SER A 530 -3.46 3.46 -14.93
N GLU A 531 -3.79 2.58 -15.87
CA GLU A 531 -5.18 2.22 -16.16
C GLU A 531 -5.82 1.49 -14.98
N MET A 532 -7.12 1.68 -14.83
CA MET A 532 -7.93 0.99 -13.83
C MET A 532 -8.72 -0.14 -14.50
N LEU A 533 -8.05 -1.26 -14.79
CA LEU A 533 -8.68 -2.44 -15.40
C LEU A 533 -9.79 -3.03 -14.52
N THR A 534 -9.74 -2.79 -13.22
CA THR A 534 -10.80 -3.12 -12.27
C THR A 534 -12.19 -2.74 -12.78
N TYR A 535 -12.34 -1.58 -13.39
CA TYR A 535 -13.63 -1.15 -13.96
C TYR A 535 -14.11 -2.07 -15.09
N LYS A 536 -13.19 -2.51 -15.95
CA LYS A 536 -13.54 -3.46 -17.03
C LYS A 536 -13.86 -4.84 -16.48
N LEU A 537 -13.12 -5.30 -15.50
CA LEU A 537 -13.37 -6.59 -14.84
C LEU A 537 -14.71 -6.58 -14.10
N ARG A 538 -15.11 -5.44 -13.53
CA ARG A 538 -16.42 -5.26 -12.91
C ARG A 538 -17.58 -5.32 -13.87
N SER A 539 -17.37 -5.17 -15.15
CA SER A 539 -18.44 -5.41 -16.11
C SER A 539 -18.96 -6.86 -16.11
N ALA A 540 -18.33 -7.76 -15.34
CA ALA A 540 -18.87 -9.09 -14.99
C ALA A 540 -20.21 -9.06 -14.25
N HIS A 541 -20.57 -7.94 -13.63
CA HIS A 541 -21.89 -7.72 -13.02
C HIS A 541 -23.05 -7.84 -14.02
N VAL A 542 -22.80 -7.64 -15.30
CA VAL A 542 -23.80 -7.80 -16.36
C VAL A 542 -24.40 -9.22 -16.39
N PHE A 543 -23.75 -10.17 -15.74
CA PHE A 543 -24.19 -11.56 -15.66
C PHE A 543 -25.03 -11.89 -14.41
N GLN A 544 -25.68 -10.90 -13.79
CA GLN A 544 -26.61 -11.09 -12.69
C GLN A 544 -28.05 -10.83 -13.17
N ARG A 545 -28.99 -11.64 -12.73
CA ARG A 545 -30.42 -11.36 -12.83
C ARG A 545 -31.06 -11.47 -11.45
N ASN A 546 -31.91 -10.50 -11.13
CA ASN A 546 -32.75 -10.55 -9.94
C ASN A 546 -34.12 -11.06 -10.32
N PHE A 547 -34.67 -11.87 -9.43
CA PHE A 547 -35.99 -12.43 -9.54
C PHE A 547 -36.73 -12.08 -8.25
N ASP A 548 -37.97 -11.62 -8.41
CA ASP A 548 -38.84 -11.24 -7.29
C ASP A 548 -40.19 -11.96 -7.43
N ARG A 549 -40.80 -12.31 -6.31
CA ARG A 549 -42.19 -12.74 -6.20
C ARG A 549 -42.80 -12.08 -4.96
N PHE A 550 -44.12 -11.87 -4.95
CA PHE A 550 -44.78 -11.25 -3.82
C PHE A 550 -45.30 -12.30 -2.82
N GLU A 551 -45.98 -13.31 -3.32
CA GLU A 551 -46.50 -14.44 -2.55
C GLU A 551 -45.76 -15.74 -2.90
N ILE A 552 -45.92 -16.74 -2.02
CA ILE A 552 -45.19 -18.00 -2.13
C ILE A 552 -45.55 -18.76 -3.42
N ASP A 553 -46.79 -18.64 -3.88
CA ASP A 553 -47.29 -19.28 -5.10
C ASP A 553 -47.11 -18.46 -6.38
N ASP A 554 -46.66 -17.23 -6.24
CA ASP A 554 -46.43 -16.38 -7.39
C ASP A 554 -45.25 -16.86 -8.22
N PRO A 555 -45.34 -16.74 -9.57
CA PRO A 555 -44.21 -17.06 -10.41
C PRO A 555 -43.10 -16.03 -10.23
N TRP A 556 -41.86 -16.51 -10.30
CA TRP A 556 -40.70 -15.64 -10.29
C TRP A 556 -40.69 -14.69 -11.48
N THR A 557 -40.69 -13.39 -11.24
CA THR A 557 -40.55 -12.37 -12.27
C THR A 557 -39.12 -11.81 -12.29
N SER A 558 -38.51 -11.81 -13.46
CA SER A 558 -37.15 -11.27 -13.58
C SER A 558 -37.19 -9.74 -13.62
N ARG A 559 -36.35 -9.13 -12.79
CA ARG A 559 -36.08 -7.70 -12.87
C ARG A 559 -34.74 -7.47 -13.53
N GLU A 560 -34.74 -6.77 -14.65
CA GLU A 560 -33.51 -6.41 -15.32
C GLU A 560 -32.76 -5.40 -14.46
N LEU A 561 -31.55 -5.75 -14.04
CA LEU A 561 -30.66 -4.81 -13.38
C LEU A 561 -30.04 -3.91 -14.43
N LYS A 562 -30.25 -2.62 -14.28
CA LYS A 562 -29.60 -1.61 -15.11
C LYS A 562 -28.22 -1.33 -14.54
N GLU A 563 -27.26 -2.12 -15.01
CA GLU A 563 -25.89 -2.06 -14.53
C GLU A 563 -25.10 -0.91 -15.14
N PRO A 564 -24.19 -0.28 -14.39
CA PRO A 564 -23.32 0.73 -14.95
C PRO A 564 -22.48 0.16 -16.09
N ARG A 565 -22.52 0.79 -17.25
CA ARG A 565 -21.59 0.49 -18.34
C ARG A 565 -20.24 1.08 -18.01
N TYR A 566 -19.23 0.22 -17.93
CA TYR A 566 -17.83 0.64 -17.82
C TYR A 566 -17.22 0.66 -19.22
N ASP A 567 -17.49 1.72 -19.98
CA ASP A 567 -16.84 1.94 -21.27
C ASP A 567 -15.61 2.82 -21.05
N GLY A 568 -14.45 2.33 -21.47
CA GLY A 568 -13.16 3.03 -21.34
C GLY A 568 -12.67 3.61 -22.66
N SER A 569 -13.46 3.58 -23.74
CA SER A 569 -13.01 3.96 -25.08
C SER A 569 -12.57 5.43 -25.21
N ASP A 570 -13.17 6.35 -24.42
CA ASP A 570 -12.93 7.79 -24.50
C ASP A 570 -12.25 8.38 -23.25
N LEU A 571 -11.73 7.52 -22.38
CA LEU A 571 -11.12 7.98 -21.13
C LEU A 571 -9.67 8.44 -21.36
N LYS A 572 -9.32 9.57 -20.75
CA LYS A 572 -7.96 10.09 -20.71
C LYS A 572 -7.21 9.49 -19.52
N THR A 573 -5.92 9.30 -19.67
CA THR A 573 -5.07 8.86 -18.57
C THR A 573 -5.07 9.90 -17.44
N PRO A 574 -5.35 9.52 -16.18
CA PRO A 574 -5.20 10.42 -15.05
C PRO A 574 -3.75 10.90 -14.91
N TYR A 575 -3.58 12.17 -14.54
CA TYR A 575 -2.24 12.72 -14.33
C TYR A 575 -2.16 13.64 -13.12
N SER A 576 -0.94 13.83 -12.64
CA SER A 576 -0.61 14.79 -11.56
C SER A 576 0.53 15.70 -12.02
N ASN A 577 0.32 17.02 -11.95
CA ASN A 577 1.39 18.00 -12.11
C ASN A 577 2.00 18.28 -10.74
N GLU A 578 3.30 18.15 -10.65
CA GLU A 578 4.08 18.45 -9.45
C GLU A 578 4.90 19.72 -9.64
N TRP A 579 4.87 20.55 -8.61
CA TRP A 579 5.81 21.65 -8.39
C TRP A 579 6.45 21.44 -7.03
N ASN A 580 7.75 21.61 -6.94
CA ASN A 580 8.41 21.53 -5.66
C ASN A 580 9.55 22.55 -5.56
N LEU A 581 9.81 22.97 -4.33
CA LEU A 581 10.89 23.87 -3.98
C LEU A 581 11.39 23.52 -2.57
N GLY A 582 12.70 23.54 -2.38
CA GLY A 582 13.26 23.20 -1.07
C GLY A 582 14.61 23.87 -0.84
N LEU A 583 14.99 23.83 0.43
CA LEU A 583 16.28 24.26 0.95
C LEU A 583 16.94 23.08 1.64
N ARG A 584 18.20 22.83 1.37
CA ARG A 584 19.01 21.82 2.05
C ARG A 584 20.30 22.46 2.52
N GLN A 585 20.61 22.30 3.79
CA GLN A 585 21.76 22.88 4.43
C GLN A 585 22.53 21.82 5.23
N HIS A 586 23.85 21.80 5.05
CA HIS A 586 24.76 21.03 5.89
C HIS A 586 25.32 21.94 6.99
N ILE A 587 25.09 21.58 8.25
CA ILE A 587 25.55 22.30 9.43
C ILE A 587 26.41 21.33 10.25
N GLY A 588 27.73 21.53 10.22
CA GLY A 588 28.66 20.56 10.82
C GLY A 588 28.47 19.17 10.25
N ASN A 589 28.17 18.21 11.10
CA ASN A 589 27.91 16.81 10.74
C ASN A 589 26.40 16.51 10.58
N SER A 590 25.58 17.52 10.32
CA SER A 590 24.13 17.31 10.14
C SER A 590 23.63 17.90 8.83
N GLU A 591 22.62 17.27 8.26
CA GLU A 591 21.87 17.75 7.11
C GLU A 591 20.47 18.18 7.54
N TRP A 592 20.02 19.32 7.04
CA TRP A 592 18.73 19.93 7.31
C TRP A 592 18.03 20.23 6.00
N GLN A 593 16.77 19.83 5.85
CA GLN A 593 16.03 20.05 4.63
C GLN A 593 14.62 20.57 4.94
N LEU A 594 14.21 21.61 4.22
CA LEU A 594 12.84 22.08 4.11
C LEU A 594 12.39 21.86 2.66
N LYS A 595 11.19 21.35 2.46
CA LYS A 595 10.66 21.07 1.13
C LYS A 595 9.15 21.35 1.08
N TRP A 596 8.72 22.05 0.05
CA TRP A 596 7.33 22.17 -0.34
C TRP A 596 7.10 21.40 -1.62
N VAL A 597 5.98 20.65 -1.66
CA VAL A 597 5.54 19.90 -2.83
C VAL A 597 4.07 20.21 -3.06
N ARG A 598 3.72 20.64 -4.26
CA ARG A 598 2.35 20.79 -4.71
C ARG A 598 2.02 19.78 -5.78
N ARG A 599 0.93 19.06 -5.60
CA ARG A 599 0.37 18.11 -6.57
C ARG A 599 -1.00 18.57 -7.02
N ASN A 600 -1.20 18.66 -8.34
CA ASN A 600 -2.47 18.98 -8.97
C ASN A 600 -2.88 17.81 -9.84
N SER A 601 -3.75 16.94 -9.34
CA SER A 601 -4.19 15.73 -10.03
C SER A 601 -5.49 16.00 -10.79
N ARG A 602 -5.54 15.55 -12.04
CA ARG A 602 -6.62 15.80 -12.99
C ARG A 602 -6.96 14.53 -13.75
N ASN A 603 -8.12 14.54 -14.40
CA ASN A 603 -8.65 13.42 -15.17
C ASN A 603 -8.84 12.15 -14.32
N GLN A 604 -8.97 12.28 -13.00
CA GLN A 604 -9.19 11.12 -12.14
C GLN A 604 -10.56 10.51 -12.46
N PHE A 605 -10.67 9.19 -12.36
CA PHE A 605 -11.89 8.49 -12.69
C PHE A 605 -12.95 8.66 -11.61
N LEU A 606 -14.15 9.04 -12.02
CA LEU A 606 -15.39 9.06 -11.23
C LEU A 606 -16.50 8.44 -12.04
N THR A 607 -17.51 7.87 -11.38
CA THR A 607 -18.74 7.46 -12.04
C THR A 607 -19.67 8.66 -12.18
N LYS A 608 -20.24 8.84 -13.35
CA LYS A 608 -21.22 9.86 -13.68
C LYS A 608 -22.52 9.22 -14.10
N GLU A 609 -23.65 9.76 -13.66
CA GLU A 609 -24.96 9.34 -14.14
C GLU A 609 -25.23 9.96 -15.51
N LYS A 610 -25.73 9.15 -16.43
CA LYS A 610 -26.25 9.56 -17.73
C LYS A 610 -27.64 8.97 -17.91
N THR A 611 -28.49 9.67 -18.61
CA THR A 611 -29.83 9.21 -18.97
C THR A 611 -29.83 8.86 -20.47
N ASP A 612 -30.33 7.69 -20.83
CA ASP A 612 -30.48 7.31 -22.23
C ASP A 612 -31.75 7.91 -22.87
N GLU A 613 -31.94 7.64 -24.16
CA GLU A 613 -33.10 8.19 -24.92
C GLU A 613 -34.44 7.64 -24.41
N SER A 614 -34.44 6.54 -23.66
CA SER A 614 -35.63 5.99 -23.02
C SER A 614 -35.95 6.62 -21.65
N GLY A 615 -35.13 7.59 -21.19
CA GLY A 615 -35.26 8.23 -19.87
C GLY A 615 -34.65 7.40 -18.76
N GLN A 616 -33.91 6.33 -19.07
CA GLN A 616 -33.31 5.46 -18.10
C GLN A 616 -31.92 5.96 -17.69
N THR A 617 -31.70 6.12 -16.38
CA THR A 617 -30.43 6.53 -15.82
C THR A 617 -29.48 5.35 -15.68
N TYR A 618 -28.24 5.50 -16.14
CA TYR A 618 -27.14 4.54 -16.01
C TYR A 618 -25.86 5.26 -15.63
N ARG A 619 -24.89 4.54 -15.06
CA ARG A 619 -23.61 5.09 -14.64
C ARG A 619 -22.51 4.80 -15.65
N VAL A 620 -21.71 5.81 -15.97
CA VAL A 620 -20.53 5.68 -16.84
C VAL A 620 -19.29 6.20 -16.11
N LEU A 621 -18.14 5.68 -16.46
CA LEU A 621 -16.87 6.21 -15.99
C LEU A 621 -16.53 7.50 -16.75
N ALA A 622 -16.06 8.51 -16.03
CA ALA A 622 -15.70 9.83 -16.58
C ALA A 622 -14.40 10.36 -15.94
N ASN A 623 -13.72 11.27 -16.63
CA ASN A 623 -12.49 11.93 -16.18
C ASN A 623 -12.78 13.25 -15.42
N THR A 624 -13.74 13.25 -14.52
CA THR A 624 -14.18 14.47 -13.80
C THR A 624 -13.53 14.63 -12.43
N GLY A 625 -12.82 13.62 -11.96
CA GLY A 625 -12.13 13.65 -10.67
C GLY A 625 -10.93 14.59 -10.67
N ARG A 626 -10.74 15.34 -9.57
CA ARG A 626 -9.61 16.23 -9.35
C ARG A 626 -9.23 16.33 -7.88
N SER A 627 -7.94 16.54 -7.62
CA SER A 627 -7.44 16.86 -6.29
C SER A 627 -6.26 17.83 -6.38
N ASP A 628 -6.14 18.68 -5.37
CA ASP A 628 -5.02 19.59 -5.18
C ASP A 628 -4.46 19.37 -3.77
N ASN A 629 -3.15 19.22 -3.68
CA ASN A 629 -2.46 18.93 -2.44
C ASN A 629 -1.20 19.76 -2.30
N ASP A 630 -1.02 20.38 -1.13
CA ASP A 630 0.21 21.05 -0.72
C ASP A 630 0.81 20.30 0.47
N THR A 631 2.05 19.88 0.37
CA THR A 631 2.81 19.23 1.45
C THR A 631 4.04 20.08 1.78
N PHE A 632 4.17 20.48 3.03
CA PHE A 632 5.37 21.09 3.58
C PHE A 632 6.07 20.05 4.44
N SER A 633 7.34 19.78 4.19
CA SER A 633 8.10 18.80 4.95
C SER A 633 9.42 19.37 5.44
N PHE A 634 9.79 18.93 6.63
CA PHE A 634 11.05 19.17 7.26
C PHE A 634 11.72 17.83 7.54
N SER A 635 13.02 17.74 7.31
CA SER A 635 13.83 16.61 7.77
C SER A 635 15.20 17.09 8.23
N ALA A 636 15.74 16.46 9.25
CA ALA A 636 17.08 16.71 9.74
C ALA A 636 17.68 15.43 10.31
N GLY A 637 19.01 15.29 10.24
CA GLY A 637 19.71 14.16 10.82
C GLY A 637 21.22 14.28 10.76
N LEU A 638 21.90 13.40 11.48
CA LEU A 638 23.35 13.31 11.43
C LEU A 638 23.79 12.51 10.21
N ASN A 639 24.87 12.94 9.57
CA ASN A 639 25.55 12.18 8.52
C ASN A 639 26.38 11.05 9.12
N GLU A 640 27.02 11.29 10.26
CA GLU A 640 27.78 10.29 11.02
C GLU A 640 27.40 10.36 12.51
N PRO A 641 27.35 9.22 13.20
CA PRO A 641 27.07 9.21 14.63
C PRO A 641 28.08 10.04 15.46
N TRP A 642 27.60 10.73 16.47
CA TRP A 642 28.48 11.35 17.47
C TRP A 642 29.12 10.29 18.36
N LYS A 643 30.44 10.42 18.59
CA LYS A 643 31.16 9.58 19.52
C LYS A 643 31.11 10.19 20.92
N LEU A 644 30.40 9.58 21.85
CA LEU A 644 30.23 9.97 23.23
C LEU A 644 30.94 8.94 24.14
N GLY A 645 32.27 9.03 24.26
CA GLY A 645 33.07 8.01 24.90
C GLY A 645 33.01 6.66 24.18
N ALA A 646 32.52 5.62 24.83
CA ALA A 646 32.34 4.29 24.25
C ALA A 646 31.03 4.12 23.49
N THR A 647 30.21 5.16 23.41
CA THR A 647 28.86 5.12 22.85
C THR A 647 28.80 5.93 21.55
N LEU A 648 28.04 5.44 20.58
CA LEU A 648 27.72 6.13 19.36
C LEU A 648 26.26 6.60 19.42
N LEU A 649 26.01 7.88 19.18
CA LEU A 649 24.67 8.47 19.14
C LEU A 649 24.38 9.00 17.75
N SER A 650 23.35 8.49 17.11
CA SER A 650 22.75 9.06 15.90
C SER A 650 21.36 9.60 16.20
N TRP A 651 20.91 10.58 15.43
CA TRP A 651 19.55 11.07 15.50
C TRP A 651 19.06 11.54 14.13
N ARG A 652 17.76 11.46 13.94
CA ARG A 652 17.04 12.07 12.81
C ARG A 652 15.68 12.58 13.28
N ALA A 653 15.20 13.61 12.62
CA ALA A 653 13.90 14.20 12.88
C ALA A 653 13.20 14.52 11.56
N GLY A 654 11.90 14.52 11.58
CA GLY A 654 11.12 14.93 10.44
C GLY A 654 9.73 15.38 10.86
N ALA A 655 9.17 16.24 10.03
CA ALA A 655 7.79 16.68 10.17
C ALA A 655 7.21 16.96 8.78
N ASP A 656 5.91 16.77 8.62
CA ASP A 656 5.20 17.18 7.44
C ASP A 656 3.83 17.77 7.79
N TYR A 657 3.40 18.72 6.97
CA TYR A 657 2.07 19.29 6.98
C TYR A 657 1.44 19.11 5.61
N ASN A 658 0.25 18.55 5.58
CA ASN A 658 -0.47 18.23 4.35
C ASN A 658 -1.82 18.95 4.32
N LYS A 659 -2.09 19.66 3.21
CA LYS A 659 -3.35 20.32 2.96
C LYS A 659 -3.92 19.85 1.63
N ARG A 660 -5.00 19.10 1.69
CA ARG A 660 -5.65 18.48 0.52
C ARG A 660 -7.04 19.06 0.28
N ARG A 661 -7.40 19.15 -1.00
CA ARG A 661 -8.74 19.42 -1.51
C ARG A 661 -9.07 18.43 -2.62
N SER A 662 -10.31 17.96 -2.69
CA SER A 662 -10.72 17.00 -3.69
C SER A 662 -12.23 17.12 -3.95
N ASN A 663 -12.68 16.87 -5.16
CA ASN A 663 -14.09 16.69 -5.48
C ASN A 663 -14.55 15.23 -5.32
N GLN A 664 -13.71 14.38 -4.76
CA GLN A 664 -14.03 13.00 -4.46
C GLN A 664 -14.44 12.89 -3.00
N ILE A 665 -15.71 12.54 -2.78
CA ILE A 665 -16.28 12.31 -1.46
C ILE A 665 -16.07 10.85 -1.11
N GLY A 666 -15.63 10.61 0.13
CA GLY A 666 -15.55 9.30 0.71
C GLY A 666 -14.16 8.83 1.03
N THR A 667 -14.11 7.61 1.53
CA THR A 667 -12.87 6.96 1.91
C THR A 667 -12.00 6.73 0.69
N PHE A 668 -10.70 6.84 0.83
CA PHE A 668 -9.72 6.52 -0.22
C PHE A 668 -9.81 5.09 -0.75
N GLN A 669 -10.61 4.27 -0.11
CA GLN A 669 -10.67 2.83 -0.29
C GLN A 669 -11.44 2.39 -1.52
N ARG A 670 -12.34 3.24 -2.06
CA ARG A 670 -13.19 2.85 -3.20
C ARG A 670 -12.91 3.70 -4.41
N TYR A 671 -12.96 3.12 -5.59
CA TYR A 671 -12.92 3.84 -6.86
C TYR A 671 -14.32 4.05 -7.47
N ASP A 672 -15.41 3.68 -6.78
CA ASP A 672 -16.78 3.71 -7.28
C ASP A 672 -17.52 4.99 -6.90
N TRP A 673 -16.81 6.09 -6.87
CA TRP A 673 -17.47 7.32 -6.51
C TRP A 673 -18.25 7.86 -7.67
N SER A 674 -19.56 7.99 -7.45
CA SER A 674 -20.42 8.81 -8.30
C SER A 674 -19.98 10.26 -8.18
N GLU A 675 -19.98 10.97 -9.31
CA GLU A 675 -20.02 12.43 -9.28
C GLU A 675 -21.30 12.80 -8.53
N TRP A 676 -21.18 13.52 -7.42
CA TRP A 676 -22.36 13.98 -6.71
C TRP A 676 -23.05 15.03 -7.55
N ASP A 677 -24.28 14.77 -7.89
CA ASP A 677 -25.17 15.78 -8.50
C ASP A 677 -25.68 16.75 -7.43
N VAL A 678 -24.81 17.16 -6.52
CA VAL A 678 -25.10 18.18 -5.50
C VAL A 678 -24.32 19.44 -5.81
N LYS A 679 -25.05 20.52 -5.99
CA LYS A 679 -24.46 21.82 -6.27
C LYS A 679 -23.72 22.41 -5.07
N LYS A 680 -24.07 22.01 -3.87
CA LYS A 680 -23.52 22.51 -2.61
C LYS A 680 -23.49 21.42 -1.53
N VAL A 681 -22.57 21.56 -0.59
CA VAL A 681 -22.45 20.75 0.62
C VAL A 681 -22.30 21.68 1.83
N LEU A 682 -22.74 21.23 2.99
CA LEU A 682 -22.57 21.96 4.25
C LEU A 682 -21.43 21.31 5.04
N VAL A 683 -20.32 22.01 5.22
CA VAL A 683 -19.16 21.51 5.97
C VAL A 683 -18.92 22.41 7.18
N ASP A 684 -19.03 21.86 8.38
CA ASP A 684 -18.91 22.59 9.66
C ASP A 684 -19.80 23.85 9.68
N GLY A 685 -21.05 23.70 9.24
CA GLY A 685 -22.03 24.77 9.16
C GLY A 685 -21.76 25.81 8.07
N LYS A 686 -20.83 25.58 7.16
CA LYS A 686 -20.52 26.51 6.03
C LYS A 686 -20.89 25.86 4.72
N LEU A 687 -21.64 26.59 3.89
CA LEU A 687 -21.97 26.14 2.54
C LEU A 687 -20.73 26.23 1.65
N LYS A 688 -20.38 25.12 1.02
CA LYS A 688 -19.19 24.98 0.16
C LYS A 688 -19.55 24.30 -1.15
N ASP A 689 -18.70 24.47 -2.14
CA ASP A 689 -18.75 23.65 -3.35
C ASP A 689 -18.24 22.22 -3.06
N PRO A 690 -18.80 21.20 -3.72
CA PRO A 690 -18.35 19.81 -3.56
C PRO A 690 -16.86 19.63 -3.83
N ASP A 691 -16.26 20.48 -4.66
CA ASP A 691 -14.83 20.47 -5.01
C ASP A 691 -13.88 20.79 -3.84
N ASN A 692 -14.40 21.28 -2.74
CA ASN A 692 -13.62 21.70 -1.57
C ASN A 692 -13.85 20.78 -0.37
N LEU A 693 -14.19 19.52 -0.63
CA LEU A 693 -14.41 18.56 0.43
C LEU A 693 -13.10 18.17 1.13
N PRO A 694 -13.17 17.98 2.44
CA PRO A 694 -12.04 17.45 3.19
C PRO A 694 -11.80 15.99 2.84
N ALA A 695 -10.56 15.53 2.99
CA ALA A 695 -10.25 14.12 2.91
C ALA A 695 -10.89 13.36 4.09
N MET A 696 -11.52 12.22 3.81
CA MET A 696 -12.17 11.37 4.82
C MET A 696 -11.22 10.35 5.43
N ASP A 697 -10.14 10.02 4.73
CA ASP A 697 -9.07 9.12 5.16
C ASP A 697 -7.72 9.67 4.71
N PHE A 698 -6.62 9.20 5.27
CA PHE A 698 -5.27 9.75 5.05
C PHE A 698 -5.25 11.27 5.30
N ASN A 699 -5.96 11.70 6.31
CA ASN A 699 -6.26 13.12 6.55
C ASN A 699 -5.59 13.68 7.79
N GLN A 700 -4.55 13.01 8.30
CA GLN A 700 -3.73 13.56 9.35
C GLN A 700 -3.04 14.83 8.81
N PRO A 701 -3.37 16.03 9.34
CA PRO A 701 -2.92 17.27 8.73
C PRO A 701 -1.41 17.45 8.83
N TRP A 702 -0.79 16.88 9.84
CA TRP A 702 0.66 16.90 10.03
C TRP A 702 1.12 15.73 10.88
N ASN A 703 2.36 15.37 10.71
CA ASN A 703 3.04 14.31 11.43
C ASN A 703 4.43 14.82 11.78
N ALA A 704 4.97 14.41 12.94
CA ALA A 704 6.31 14.74 13.31
C ALA A 704 6.95 13.57 14.05
N PHE A 705 8.24 13.38 13.87
CA PHE A 705 8.98 12.34 14.57
C PHE A 705 10.40 12.80 14.93
N VAL A 706 10.93 12.20 15.97
CA VAL A 706 12.34 12.19 16.30
C VAL A 706 12.73 10.73 16.53
N GLU A 707 13.83 10.31 15.93
CA GLU A 707 14.40 8.99 16.15
C GLU A 707 15.85 9.15 16.60
N THR A 708 16.22 8.46 17.67
CA THR A 708 17.58 8.41 18.20
C THR A 708 18.04 6.96 18.25
N GLU A 709 19.28 6.71 17.84
CA GLU A 709 19.95 5.42 17.92
C GLU A 709 21.17 5.56 18.81
N LEU A 710 21.18 4.82 19.91
CA LEU A 710 22.28 4.72 20.84
C LEU A 710 22.94 3.33 20.67
N SER A 711 24.17 3.30 20.21
CA SER A 711 24.94 2.05 20.06
C SER A 711 26.13 2.02 21.00
N VAL A 712 26.31 0.87 21.70
CA VAL A 712 27.43 0.61 22.57
C VAL A 712 28.20 -0.58 22.01
N PRO A 713 29.15 -0.37 21.07
CA PRO A 713 29.82 -1.46 20.33
C PRO A 713 30.51 -2.49 21.25
N LYS A 714 31.09 -2.05 22.37
CA LYS A 714 31.73 -2.93 23.36
C LYS A 714 30.78 -3.97 23.96
N TRP A 715 29.48 -3.64 24.04
CA TRP A 715 28.42 -4.53 24.55
C TRP A 715 27.59 -5.18 23.44
N TYR A 716 27.92 -4.89 22.21
CA TYR A 716 27.13 -5.36 21.03
C TYR A 716 25.67 -4.93 21.11
N PHE A 717 25.38 -3.80 21.70
CA PHE A 717 24.03 -3.34 22.04
C PHE A 717 23.67 -2.07 21.27
N THR A 718 22.48 -2.05 20.72
CA THR A 718 21.87 -0.90 20.06
C THR A 718 20.48 -0.68 20.61
N TRP A 719 20.15 0.57 20.89
CA TRP A 719 18.83 1.01 21.34
C TRP A 719 18.34 2.13 20.43
N THR A 720 17.31 1.86 19.65
CA THR A 720 16.63 2.86 18.82
C THR A 720 15.35 3.29 19.51
N GLN A 721 15.18 4.58 19.66
CA GLN A 721 13.99 5.23 20.22
C GLN A 721 13.34 6.03 19.12
N ARG A 722 12.04 5.84 18.89
CA ARG A 722 11.24 6.58 17.93
C ARG A 722 10.09 7.26 18.65
N TRP A 723 10.09 8.57 18.61
CA TRP A 723 9.07 9.45 19.14
C TRP A 723 8.28 10.00 17.98
N ARG A 724 6.97 9.69 17.91
CA ARG A 724 6.08 10.20 16.86
C ARG A 724 4.97 11.00 17.49
N TYR A 725 4.81 12.25 17.07
CA TYR A 725 3.63 13.00 17.36
C TYR A 725 2.58 12.74 16.29
N SER A 726 1.49 12.11 16.68
CA SER A 726 0.32 11.90 15.84
C SER A 726 -0.73 12.93 16.25
N PRO A 727 -1.07 13.90 15.40
CA PRO A 727 -2.26 14.69 15.62
C PRO A 727 -3.45 13.74 15.64
N GLY A 728 -4.48 14.08 16.40
CA GLY A 728 -5.72 13.28 16.38
C GLY A 728 -6.24 13.21 14.96
N THR A 729 -6.77 12.07 14.59
CA THR A 729 -7.48 11.91 13.31
C THR A 729 -8.65 12.87 13.26
N VAL A 730 -8.98 13.29 12.05
CA VAL A 730 -10.14 14.12 11.79
C VAL A 730 -11.13 13.26 11.00
N GLU A 731 -12.31 13.06 11.55
CA GLU A 731 -13.40 12.41 10.86
C GLU A 731 -14.50 13.39 10.55
N TYR A 732 -15.34 13.04 9.59
CA TYR A 732 -16.50 13.80 9.22
C TYR A 732 -17.73 12.92 9.33
N THR A 733 -18.74 13.37 10.08
CA THR A 733 -20.08 12.78 9.97
C THR A 733 -20.65 13.12 8.61
N GLN A 734 -21.44 12.22 8.05
CA GLN A 734 -22.23 12.52 6.84
C GLN A 734 -23.71 12.35 7.16
N GLU A 735 -24.46 13.41 6.98
CA GLU A 735 -25.90 13.44 7.15
C GLU A 735 -26.56 14.06 5.90
N ASN A 736 -27.55 13.39 5.34
CA ASN A 736 -28.33 13.99 4.25
C ASN A 736 -29.48 14.78 4.85
N ILE A 737 -29.50 16.08 4.62
CA ILE A 737 -30.54 17.00 5.12
C ILE A 737 -31.32 17.55 3.96
N ARG A 738 -32.65 17.68 4.16
CA ARG A 738 -33.51 18.41 3.25
C ARG A 738 -33.64 19.86 3.76
N CYS A 739 -33.14 20.78 2.98
CA CYS A 739 -33.19 22.20 3.25
C CYS A 739 -34.51 22.79 2.73
N THR A 740 -35.32 23.29 3.63
CA THR A 740 -36.57 24.00 3.35
C THR A 740 -36.42 25.47 3.75
N PRO A 741 -37.31 26.38 3.31
CA PRO A 741 -37.29 27.79 3.73
C PRO A 741 -37.26 27.96 5.25
N GLU A 742 -37.92 27.08 6.00
CA GLU A 742 -37.92 27.08 7.48
C GLU A 742 -36.54 26.73 8.08
N ARG A 743 -35.75 25.99 7.35
CA ARG A 743 -34.38 25.62 7.73
C ARG A 743 -33.31 26.53 7.10
N ALA A 744 -33.72 27.66 6.52
CA ALA A 744 -32.82 28.57 5.80
C ALA A 744 -31.56 28.96 6.62
N ARG A 745 -31.71 29.13 7.95
CA ARG A 745 -30.59 29.46 8.84
C ARG A 745 -29.57 28.34 8.91
N LEU A 746 -29.98 27.07 9.01
CA LEU A 746 -29.12 25.92 9.02
C LEU A 746 -28.43 25.72 7.68
N CYS A 747 -29.15 25.88 6.60
CA CYS A 747 -28.72 25.66 5.23
C CYS A 747 -28.14 26.92 4.53
N GLN A 748 -27.93 28.01 5.27
CA GLN A 748 -27.41 29.28 4.75
C GLN A 748 -28.17 29.79 3.50
N GLY A 749 -29.49 29.67 3.50
CA GLY A 749 -30.38 30.10 2.42
C GLY A 749 -30.49 29.11 1.25
N TYR A 750 -29.81 28.01 1.26
CA TYR A 750 -29.97 26.98 0.24
C TYR A 750 -31.27 26.21 0.43
N VAL A 751 -31.97 25.91 -0.68
CA VAL A 751 -33.17 25.09 -0.71
C VAL A 751 -32.90 23.84 -1.58
N GLY A 752 -33.21 22.68 -1.07
CA GLY A 752 -32.95 21.39 -1.73
C GLY A 752 -32.26 20.37 -0.84
N ASN A 753 -31.80 19.29 -1.42
CA ASN A 753 -31.06 18.26 -0.67
C ASN A 753 -29.59 18.66 -0.52
N LEU A 754 -29.07 18.61 0.69
CA LEU A 754 -27.68 18.84 1.04
C LEU A 754 -27.11 17.64 1.79
N SER A 755 -25.85 17.33 1.55
CA SER A 755 -25.06 16.54 2.49
C SER A 755 -24.32 17.47 3.44
N LYS A 756 -24.55 17.22 4.73
CA LYS A 756 -23.91 17.92 5.84
C LYS A 756 -22.76 17.05 6.37
N PHE A 757 -21.62 17.70 6.57
CA PHE A 757 -20.40 17.13 7.13
C PHE A 757 -19.98 17.94 8.35
N ASP A 758 -19.98 17.32 9.50
CA ASP A 758 -19.46 17.94 10.74
C ASP A 758 -18.15 17.30 11.13
N GLN A 759 -17.14 18.11 11.36
CA GLN A 759 -15.80 17.67 11.71
C GLN A 759 -15.74 17.17 13.16
N ILE A 760 -15.17 15.98 13.34
CA ILE A 760 -14.84 15.42 14.63
C ILE A 760 -13.32 15.36 14.74
N LYS A 761 -12.76 16.06 15.71
CA LYS A 761 -11.34 16.02 16.02
C LYS A 761 -11.08 15.11 17.19
N TYR A 762 -10.09 14.24 17.03
CA TYR A 762 -9.60 13.40 18.11
C TYR A 762 -8.36 13.98 18.76
N ASN A 763 -8.06 13.53 19.98
CA ASN A 763 -6.89 14.01 20.70
C ASN A 763 -5.60 13.55 20.02
N SER A 764 -4.63 14.45 19.99
CA SER A 764 -3.27 14.14 19.56
C SER A 764 -2.56 13.26 20.61
N ALA A 765 -1.56 12.49 20.16
CA ALA A 765 -0.76 11.66 21.04
C ALA A 765 0.72 11.67 20.65
N LEU A 766 1.59 11.68 21.64
CA LEU A 766 2.99 11.36 21.47
C LEU A 766 3.18 9.86 21.69
N ILE A 767 3.54 9.14 20.63
CA ILE A 767 3.75 7.71 20.62
C ILE A 767 5.24 7.46 20.65
N THR A 768 5.69 6.57 21.52
CA THR A 768 7.08 6.18 21.61
C THR A 768 7.21 4.70 21.33
N ASP A 769 8.11 4.34 20.41
CA ASP A 769 8.46 2.97 20.11
C ASP A 769 9.95 2.77 20.39
N TRP A 770 10.33 1.63 20.97
CA TRP A 770 11.70 1.24 21.23
C TRP A 770 12.06 -0.02 20.48
N HIS A 771 13.27 -0.06 19.96
CA HIS A 771 13.91 -1.27 19.45
C HIS A 771 15.22 -1.49 20.18
N PHE A 772 15.38 -2.67 20.74
CA PHE A 772 16.62 -3.13 21.36
C PHE A 772 17.21 -4.25 20.51
N SER A 773 18.48 -4.15 20.19
CA SER A 773 19.23 -5.19 19.50
C SER A 773 20.49 -5.50 20.28
N TRP A 774 20.70 -6.79 20.54
CA TRP A 774 21.94 -7.31 21.07
C TRP A 774 22.53 -8.31 20.07
N ALA A 775 23.66 -7.98 19.47
CA ALA A 775 24.17 -8.61 18.26
C ALA A 775 25.61 -9.12 18.47
N LYS A 776 25.76 -10.22 19.25
CA LYS A 776 27.06 -10.75 19.71
C LYS A 776 27.69 -11.65 18.62
N PRO A 777 28.95 -11.37 18.22
CA PRO A 777 29.76 -12.34 17.47
C PRO A 777 30.05 -13.58 18.36
N LEU A 778 29.82 -14.77 17.80
CA LEU A 778 30.13 -16.05 18.43
C LEU A 778 31.44 -16.64 17.86
N ALA A 779 31.71 -16.33 16.60
CA ALA A 779 32.96 -16.66 15.89
C ALA A 779 33.13 -15.63 14.75
N GLU A 780 34.23 -15.73 14.01
CA GLU A 780 34.56 -14.79 12.92
C GLU A 780 33.43 -14.59 11.92
N THR A 781 32.71 -15.66 11.56
CA THR A 781 31.58 -15.63 10.63
C THR A 781 30.23 -15.84 11.28
N LYS A 782 30.18 -16.11 12.58
CA LYS A 782 28.95 -16.49 13.29
C LYS A 782 28.49 -15.39 14.25
N LYS A 783 27.22 -15.01 14.16
CA LYS A 783 26.62 -13.95 14.97
C LYS A 783 25.24 -14.38 15.48
N LEU A 784 24.99 -14.15 16.76
CA LEU A 784 23.67 -14.25 17.35
C LEU A 784 23.15 -12.85 17.65
N GLU A 785 21.95 -12.57 17.19
CA GLU A 785 21.24 -11.31 17.41
C GLU A 785 19.91 -11.59 18.10
N VAL A 786 19.62 -10.84 19.17
CA VAL A 786 18.35 -10.91 19.90
C VAL A 786 17.75 -9.52 19.88
N ASN A 787 16.49 -9.43 19.45
CA ASN A 787 15.79 -8.17 19.25
C ASN A 787 14.50 -8.13 20.09
N LEU A 788 14.22 -6.97 20.65
CA LEU A 788 12.98 -6.66 21.34
C LEU A 788 12.43 -5.34 20.82
N ASP A 789 11.25 -5.36 20.21
CA ASP A 789 10.47 -4.15 19.93
C ASP A 789 9.44 -3.93 21.03
N VAL A 790 9.34 -2.71 21.51
CA VAL A 790 8.28 -2.24 22.40
C VAL A 790 7.57 -1.09 21.70
N LEU A 791 6.39 -1.38 21.14
CA LEU A 791 5.56 -0.37 20.46
C LEU A 791 4.66 0.31 21.48
N ASN A 792 4.42 1.61 21.31
CA ASN A 792 3.63 2.43 22.22
C ASN A 792 4.04 2.24 23.70
N VAL A 793 5.32 2.45 23.99
CA VAL A 793 5.98 2.19 25.28
C VAL A 793 5.18 2.72 26.47
N PHE A 794 4.64 3.95 26.36
CA PHE A 794 3.88 4.60 27.43
C PHE A 794 2.39 4.26 27.44
N ASN A 795 2.00 3.26 26.65
CA ASN A 795 0.62 2.76 26.58
C ASN A 795 -0.40 3.89 26.35
N ARG A 796 -0.14 4.78 25.40
CA ARG A 796 -1.05 5.89 25.09
C ARG A 796 -2.31 5.39 24.43
N LYS A 797 -3.47 5.81 24.93
CA LYS A 797 -4.78 5.54 24.34
C LYS A 797 -5.02 6.49 23.16
N ILE A 798 -5.23 5.94 21.98
CA ILE A 798 -5.39 6.70 20.74
C ILE A 798 -6.66 6.24 20.05
N VAL A 799 -7.53 7.17 19.71
CA VAL A 799 -8.74 6.88 18.93
C VAL A 799 -8.32 6.66 17.48
N GLY A 800 -8.70 5.53 16.90
CA GLY A 800 -8.52 5.19 15.50
C GLY A 800 -9.70 5.64 14.65
N LYS A 801 -10.91 5.25 15.06
CA LYS A 801 -12.16 5.55 14.34
C LYS A 801 -13.31 5.70 15.33
N LYS A 802 -14.31 6.54 15.00
CA LYS A 802 -15.63 6.53 15.63
C LYS A 802 -16.69 6.34 14.54
N VAL A 803 -17.60 5.45 14.77
CA VAL A 803 -18.79 5.30 13.94
C VAL A 803 -19.93 6.05 14.58
N TYR A 804 -20.61 6.89 13.84
CA TYR A 804 -21.84 7.55 14.25
C TYR A 804 -23.00 6.87 13.55
N THR A 805 -23.86 6.25 14.34
CA THR A 805 -25.17 5.86 13.85
C THR A 805 -26.10 7.09 13.81
N PRO A 806 -26.97 7.20 12.78
CA PRO A 806 -27.94 8.30 12.70
C PRO A 806 -28.83 8.42 13.94
N GLU A 807 -29.36 9.63 14.22
CA GLU A 807 -30.15 9.92 15.44
C GLU A 807 -31.43 9.09 15.60
N TRP A 808 -31.91 8.43 14.56
CA TRP A 808 -33.09 7.57 14.59
C TRP A 808 -32.77 6.11 15.02
N GLN A 809 -31.51 5.71 15.00
CA GLN A 809 -30.98 4.55 15.72
C GLN A 809 -30.36 5.11 17.00
N GLU A 810 -30.70 4.59 18.16
CA GLU A 810 -30.15 5.04 19.45
C GLU A 810 -28.66 5.36 19.33
N LYS A 811 -28.24 6.55 19.78
CA LYS A 811 -26.88 7.11 19.65
C LYS A 811 -25.82 6.17 20.27
N LYS A 812 -25.53 5.06 19.61
CA LYS A 812 -24.38 4.25 19.93
C LYS A 812 -23.15 4.85 19.26
N ARG A 813 -22.21 5.31 20.06
CA ARG A 813 -20.89 5.76 19.59
C ARG A 813 -19.93 4.58 19.63
N ASP A 814 -19.70 3.98 18.52
CA ASP A 814 -18.69 2.94 18.41
C ASP A 814 -17.30 3.58 18.27
N VAL A 815 -16.38 3.29 19.19
CA VAL A 815 -15.04 3.86 19.22
C VAL A 815 -14.01 2.75 19.11
N SER A 816 -13.39 2.66 17.95
CA SER A 816 -12.24 1.82 17.73
C SER A 816 -10.95 2.55 18.14
N TYR A 817 -10.12 1.89 18.94
CA TYR A 817 -8.84 2.43 19.43
C TYR A 817 -7.67 1.77 18.72
N LYS A 818 -6.58 2.52 18.54
CA LYS A 818 -5.31 1.93 18.11
C LYS A 818 -4.74 1.03 19.20
N THR A 819 -3.98 0.04 18.78
CA THR A 819 -3.32 -0.90 19.68
C THR A 819 -2.46 -0.15 20.72
N GLY A 820 -2.58 -0.51 21.98
CA GLY A 820 -1.78 -0.01 23.07
C GLY A 820 -0.34 -0.56 23.04
N ARG A 821 0.31 -0.68 24.20
CA ARG A 821 1.67 -1.22 24.26
C ARG A 821 1.72 -2.67 23.78
N GLN A 822 2.67 -2.94 22.88
CA GLN A 822 2.88 -4.28 22.29
C GLN A 822 4.37 -4.63 22.31
N PHE A 823 4.68 -5.87 22.63
CA PHE A 823 6.03 -6.41 22.60
C PHE A 823 6.19 -7.41 21.44
N TRP A 824 7.33 -7.33 20.77
CA TRP A 824 7.79 -8.31 19.81
C TRP A 824 9.17 -8.81 20.21
N LEU A 825 9.35 -10.12 20.25
CA LEU A 825 10.63 -10.76 20.54
C LEU A 825 11.14 -11.45 19.29
N GLY A 826 12.41 -11.24 18.96
CA GLY A 826 13.06 -11.86 17.82
C GLY A 826 14.46 -12.35 18.11
N ALA A 827 14.91 -13.33 17.34
CA ALA A 827 16.27 -13.81 17.32
C ALA A 827 16.71 -14.09 15.88
N LYS A 828 17.99 -13.83 15.58
CA LYS A 828 18.61 -14.11 14.29
C LYS A 828 20.00 -14.72 14.52
N TYR A 829 20.24 -15.87 13.90
CA TYR A 829 21.55 -16.48 13.82
C TYR A 829 22.08 -16.36 12.40
N SER A 830 23.31 -15.90 12.25
CA SER A 830 23.99 -15.74 10.96
C SER A 830 25.33 -16.50 10.99
N TRP A 831 25.70 -17.09 9.86
CA TRP A 831 26.94 -17.86 9.70
C TRP A 831 27.61 -17.60 8.37
#